data_f4882a8e07c287fd1ab94045d89e450f
#
_entry.id   f4882a8e07c287fd1ab94045d89e450f
#
_cell.length_a   1.000
_cell.length_b   1.000
_cell.length_c   1.000
_cell.angle_alpha   90.00
_cell.angle_beta   90.00
_cell.angle_gamma   90.00
#
_symmetry.space_group_name_H-M   'P 1'
#
loop_
_entity.id
_entity.type
_entity.pdbx_description
1 polymer ?
#
loop_
_entity_poly.entity_id
_entity_poly.type
_entity_poly.pdbx_seq_one_letter_code
_entity_poly.pdbx_strand_id
1 'polypeptide(L)'
;GYDVTDPTTVSAALGGPAGLKALADEVRSRGMGLIVDLVPNHVGVADPRQNPWWWDVLRNGRESQFAHFFDIDWSAGNGAGGRLALPVLQSENDPAALTVDRSGSEPMLALHDLRFPIAAGTDGDNALRIHDKQHYRLVSWKAGLCTYRRFFAVGSLAAVRQEDPEVFEITHRELAAWCEHDLIDGVRVDHPDGLSYPTAYLTKLRRLIGPHRLLLVEKILANREPLDKTLPVDGTTGYDALSDYGGVLIDPDGEQTLTELSRKVAGHGSDRAWIGETEHRIKRAVAENILAPEIRRLVAAIKRDAHAESFDTMALTNATIEVLAFMPVYRVDYAPLAGMTGAVVAEVEKRNSELTVPLSVLVAALASDGEAAVRFSQVCGAITAKAVEDTMFYQAARLVSLQEVGGNPARFGHSLNEFHLSNSERAQRWPATMTTLSTHDTKRGEDVRARIGLLSQAAETWARAVESWQEITPGPDGATTLFLLQNMFGVWPADGRPASSVAGLRERLHLFAEKAIREAGVHTSWEEPDVGFEKKVHGWLDAVIDGPVGSEIGDLVHELAPHAWSDSLSQKLLQLCGPGIPDIYQGCELWEDTLVDPDNRRPVDFAARAGLLQSLTGTPALDTTGAAKMWIVAYALWLRRERPDCFVGGTYLPLFATGEQEGRLVAYARGRAGETPEVIVAATRHSLGLAETGWTDTTLELPQGNWTDRLTGHTFQGRARLEKLFARLPVALLVR
;
A
#
# COMPACT_ATOMS: atom_id res chain seq x y z
N GLY A 1 -0.83 -7.06 14.03
CA GLY A 1 -0.29 -6.29 13.81
C GLY A 1 0.78 -5.21 13.90
N TYR A 2 0.49 -4.05 13.33
CA TYR A 2 1.42 -2.90 13.34
C TYR A 2 1.23 -1.99 14.57
N ASP A 3 0.57 -2.50 15.61
CA ASP A 3 0.23 -1.82 16.87
C ASP A 3 1.03 -2.39 18.06
N VAL A 4 2.31 -2.69 17.85
CA VAL A 4 3.22 -3.23 18.87
C VAL A 4 3.21 -2.34 20.11
N THR A 5 2.87 -2.89 21.27
CA THR A 5 2.80 -2.16 22.54
C THR A 5 4.11 -2.19 23.31
N ASP A 6 4.89 -3.27 23.15
CA ASP A 6 6.21 -3.44 23.77
C ASP A 6 7.19 -4.12 22.81
N PRO A 7 8.11 -3.37 22.16
CA PRO A 7 9.08 -3.93 21.24
C PRO A 7 10.29 -4.60 21.95
N THR A 8 10.29 -4.66 23.26
CA THR A 8 11.40 -5.25 24.05
C THR A 8 11.20 -6.71 24.40
N THR A 9 10.14 -7.33 23.88
CA THR A 9 9.81 -8.73 24.17
C THR A 9 9.14 -9.42 22.98
N VAL A 10 9.31 -10.73 22.89
CA VAL A 10 8.57 -11.57 21.94
C VAL A 10 7.21 -11.95 22.54
N SER A 11 6.14 -11.79 21.76
CA SER A 11 4.76 -12.07 22.20
C SER A 11 4.60 -13.49 22.77
N ALA A 12 4.13 -13.58 23.99
CA ALA A 12 3.84 -14.86 24.63
C ALA A 12 2.74 -15.64 23.91
N ALA A 13 1.79 -14.94 23.28
CA ALA A 13 0.72 -15.54 22.47
C ALA A 13 1.25 -16.25 21.22
N LEU A 14 2.43 -15.83 20.71
CA LEU A 14 3.14 -16.46 19.59
C LEU A 14 4.22 -17.46 20.07
N GLY A 15 4.26 -17.80 21.35
CA GLY A 15 5.20 -18.76 21.91
C GLY A 15 6.45 -18.15 22.56
N GLY A 16 6.55 -16.81 22.63
CA GLY A 16 7.67 -16.11 23.24
C GLY A 16 9.01 -16.39 22.57
N PRO A 17 10.14 -16.10 23.23
CA PRO A 17 11.49 -16.34 22.68
C PRO A 17 11.76 -17.80 22.28
N ALA A 18 11.19 -18.75 23.02
CA ALA A 18 11.33 -20.17 22.71
C ALA A 18 10.60 -20.56 21.41
N GLY A 19 9.41 -19.99 21.18
CA GLY A 19 8.64 -20.17 19.93
C GLY A 19 9.36 -19.59 18.73
N LEU A 20 9.93 -18.38 18.85
CA LEU A 20 10.72 -17.77 17.79
C LEU A 20 11.95 -18.63 17.44
N LYS A 21 12.66 -19.12 18.47
CA LYS A 21 13.82 -20.01 18.24
C LYS A 21 13.40 -21.30 17.51
N ALA A 22 12.31 -21.93 17.94
CA ALA A 22 11.80 -23.15 17.30
C ALA A 22 11.42 -22.90 15.84
N LEU A 23 10.78 -21.76 15.54
CA LEU A 23 10.46 -21.35 14.17
C LEU A 23 11.73 -21.16 13.34
N ALA A 24 12.74 -20.44 13.86
CA ALA A 24 14.00 -20.21 13.15
C ALA A 24 14.74 -21.53 12.85
N ASP A 25 14.79 -22.45 13.81
CA ASP A 25 15.42 -23.75 13.64
C ASP A 25 14.68 -24.58 12.56
N GLU A 26 13.35 -24.59 12.55
CA GLU A 26 12.55 -25.32 11.58
C GLU A 26 12.68 -24.73 10.16
N VAL A 27 12.60 -23.41 10.03
CA VAL A 27 12.79 -22.69 8.75
C VAL A 27 14.16 -23.02 8.14
N ARG A 28 15.23 -23.00 8.95
CA ARG A 28 16.59 -23.34 8.51
C ARG A 28 16.76 -24.80 8.13
N SER A 29 16.13 -25.71 8.88
CA SER A 29 16.18 -27.15 8.56
C SER A 29 15.67 -27.45 7.16
N ARG A 30 14.81 -26.55 6.62
CA ARG A 30 14.23 -26.62 5.27
C ARG A 30 14.98 -25.77 4.23
N GLY A 31 16.12 -25.17 4.60
CA GLY A 31 16.90 -24.30 3.71
C GLY A 31 16.19 -22.97 3.40
N MET A 32 15.34 -22.49 4.29
CA MET A 32 14.65 -21.20 4.20
C MET A 32 15.26 -20.20 5.17
N GLY A 33 15.03 -18.90 4.93
CA GLY A 33 15.37 -17.81 5.83
C GLY A 33 14.14 -17.17 6.45
N LEU A 34 14.34 -16.34 7.47
CA LEU A 34 13.31 -15.59 8.18
C LEU A 34 13.56 -14.10 8.06
N ILE A 35 12.63 -13.39 7.44
CA ILE A 35 12.59 -11.91 7.40
C ILE A 35 11.53 -11.45 8.38
N VAL A 36 11.89 -10.52 9.27
CA VAL A 36 10.97 -9.95 10.25
C VAL A 36 10.52 -8.56 9.84
N ASP A 37 9.26 -8.25 10.15
CA ASP A 37 8.69 -6.94 9.96
C ASP A 37 8.96 -6.07 11.19
N LEU A 38 9.60 -4.92 11.01
CA LEU A 38 10.00 -3.99 12.06
C LEU A 38 9.22 -2.69 11.93
N VAL A 39 8.50 -2.30 12.98
CA VAL A 39 7.69 -1.08 13.05
C VAL A 39 8.40 -0.04 13.93
N PRO A 40 9.33 0.77 13.40
CA PRO A 40 10.10 1.70 14.21
C PRO A 40 9.40 3.03 14.49
N ASN A 41 8.45 3.44 13.63
CA ASN A 41 7.89 4.78 13.66
C ASN A 41 6.96 5.04 14.86
N HIS A 42 6.25 4.01 15.36
CA HIS A 42 5.22 4.18 16.38
C HIS A 42 5.04 2.93 17.22
N VAL A 43 4.32 3.09 18.34
CA VAL A 43 3.86 2.00 19.21
C VAL A 43 2.37 2.14 19.50
N GLY A 44 1.72 1.02 19.79
CA GLY A 44 0.31 0.95 20.17
C GLY A 44 0.06 1.53 21.56
N VAL A 45 -0.93 2.42 21.67
CA VAL A 45 -1.36 3.07 22.92
C VAL A 45 -2.88 3.06 23.09
N ALA A 46 -3.58 2.23 22.31
CA ALA A 46 -5.04 2.08 22.37
C ALA A 46 -5.54 1.75 23.78
N ASP A 47 -4.93 0.77 24.44
CA ASP A 47 -5.06 0.54 25.87
C ASP A 47 -3.78 0.96 26.57
N PRO A 48 -3.77 2.09 27.30
CA PRO A 48 -2.55 2.59 27.93
C PRO A 48 -1.88 1.59 28.89
N ARG A 49 -2.62 0.64 29.45
CA ARG A 49 -2.09 -0.39 30.36
C ARG A 49 -1.16 -1.38 29.67
N GLN A 50 -1.28 -1.54 28.36
CA GLN A 50 -0.46 -2.48 27.59
C GLN A 50 0.90 -1.90 27.17
N ASN A 51 1.08 -0.57 27.33
CA ASN A 51 2.32 0.09 26.99
C ASN A 51 2.92 0.73 28.27
N PRO A 52 3.93 0.11 28.88
CA PRO A 52 4.51 0.59 30.15
C PRO A 52 5.12 1.99 30.04
N TRP A 53 5.71 2.33 28.90
CA TRP A 53 6.32 3.64 28.68
C TRP A 53 5.26 4.74 28.60
N TRP A 54 4.18 4.47 27.85
CA TRP A 54 3.06 5.40 27.72
C TRP A 54 2.32 5.60 29.06
N TRP A 55 2.12 4.49 29.80
CA TRP A 55 1.52 4.53 31.11
C TRP A 55 2.28 5.44 32.08
N ASP A 56 3.61 5.31 32.10
CA ASP A 56 4.47 6.14 32.95
C ASP A 56 4.44 7.62 32.53
N VAL A 57 4.44 7.90 31.20
CA VAL A 57 4.30 9.27 30.69
C VAL A 57 2.96 9.89 31.09
N LEU A 58 1.86 9.14 31.03
CA LEU A 58 0.56 9.63 31.48
C LEU A 58 0.56 9.92 33.00
N ARG A 59 1.24 9.09 33.78
CA ARG A 59 1.29 9.25 35.24
C ARG A 59 2.17 10.42 35.68
N ASN A 60 3.34 10.58 35.08
CA ASN A 60 4.40 11.48 35.55
C ASN A 60 4.61 12.70 34.61
N GLY A 61 3.96 12.75 33.46
CA GLY A 61 4.07 13.85 32.51
C GLY A 61 5.49 14.03 31.99
N ARG A 62 5.95 15.25 31.94
CA ARG A 62 7.28 15.64 31.45
C ARG A 62 8.42 15.06 32.30
N GLU A 63 8.15 14.76 33.57
CA GLU A 63 9.13 14.19 34.52
C GLU A 63 9.28 12.67 34.35
N SER A 64 8.48 12.03 33.51
CA SER A 64 8.63 10.60 33.19
C SER A 64 10.00 10.34 32.55
N GLN A 65 10.67 9.27 33.00
CA GLN A 65 11.89 8.80 32.36
C GLN A 65 11.69 8.40 30.88
N PHE A 66 10.46 8.15 30.46
CA PHE A 66 10.11 7.80 29.09
C PHE A 66 9.51 8.97 28.30
N ALA A 67 9.46 10.19 28.87
CA ALA A 67 8.88 11.33 28.15
C ALA A 67 9.60 11.67 26.84
N HIS A 68 10.91 11.39 26.77
CA HIS A 68 11.74 11.62 25.58
C HIS A 68 11.62 10.51 24.52
N PHE A 69 10.96 9.39 24.85
CA PHE A 69 10.69 8.30 23.89
C PHE A 69 9.70 8.72 22.81
N PHE A 70 8.79 9.62 23.16
CA PHE A 70 7.70 10.04 22.31
C PHE A 70 7.89 11.47 21.80
N ASP A 71 7.41 11.72 20.59
CA ASP A 71 7.42 13.05 20.00
C ASP A 71 6.20 13.85 20.51
N ILE A 72 6.31 14.40 21.72
CA ILE A 72 5.26 15.16 22.43
C ILE A 72 5.60 16.65 22.45
N ASP A 73 4.62 17.50 22.15
CA ASP A 73 4.69 18.95 22.35
C ASP A 73 4.28 19.29 23.78
N TRP A 74 5.25 19.57 24.63
CA TRP A 74 5.07 20.02 26.01
C TRP A 74 5.03 21.55 26.19
N SER A 75 4.92 22.30 25.10
CA SER A 75 4.86 23.77 25.20
C SER A 75 3.56 24.24 25.86
N ALA A 76 3.64 25.35 26.60
CA ALA A 76 2.44 25.94 27.22
C ALA A 76 1.38 26.35 26.18
N GLY A 77 1.81 26.63 24.94
CA GLY A 77 0.97 27.02 23.81
C GLY A 77 0.39 25.85 22.99
N ASN A 78 0.56 24.61 23.43
CA ASN A 78 0.15 23.40 22.68
C ASN A 78 -1.38 23.18 22.58
N GLY A 79 -2.21 24.10 23.09
CA GLY A 79 -3.69 23.98 23.12
C GLY A 79 -4.24 23.18 24.31
N ALA A 80 -3.38 22.45 25.04
CA ALA A 80 -3.74 21.69 26.25
C ALA A 80 -3.11 22.25 27.52
N GLY A 81 -2.50 23.44 27.45
CA GLY A 81 -1.83 24.08 28.58
C GLY A 81 -0.58 23.34 29.03
N GLY A 82 0.22 22.81 28.10
CA GLY A 82 1.44 22.06 28.39
C GLY A 82 1.19 20.61 28.82
N ARG A 83 -0.04 20.12 28.73
CA ARG A 83 -0.43 18.73 29.01
C ARG A 83 -0.48 17.91 27.71
N LEU A 84 -0.47 16.60 27.84
CA LEU A 84 -0.65 15.66 26.74
C LEU A 84 -2.15 15.56 26.39
N ALA A 85 -2.56 15.95 25.20
CA ALA A 85 -3.94 15.85 24.73
C ALA A 85 -4.19 14.50 24.04
N LEU A 86 -5.13 13.71 24.58
CA LEU A 86 -5.54 12.41 24.07
C LEU A 86 -6.90 12.52 23.39
N PRO A 87 -7.00 12.33 22.07
CA PRO A 87 -8.26 12.43 21.33
C PRO A 87 -9.09 11.15 21.43
N VAL A 88 -9.57 10.82 22.63
CA VAL A 88 -10.30 9.57 22.93
C VAL A 88 -11.79 9.77 23.21
N LEU A 89 -12.26 11.01 23.41
CA LEU A 89 -13.66 11.29 23.67
C LEU A 89 -14.44 11.33 22.34
N GLN A 90 -15.63 10.71 22.33
CA GLN A 90 -16.52 10.77 21.17
C GLN A 90 -17.25 12.11 21.06
N SER A 91 -17.52 12.75 22.20
CA SER A 91 -18.15 14.06 22.25
C SER A 91 -17.56 14.93 23.38
N GLU A 92 -17.85 16.24 23.35
CA GLU A 92 -17.44 17.16 24.42
C GLU A 92 -18.13 16.84 25.76
N ASN A 93 -19.25 16.11 25.75
CA ASN A 93 -19.98 15.72 26.95
C ASN A 93 -19.50 14.37 27.56
N ASP A 94 -18.64 13.63 26.89
CA ASP A 94 -18.09 12.37 27.38
C ASP A 94 -17.29 12.48 28.68
N PRO A 95 -16.68 13.63 29.05
CA PRO A 95 -16.06 13.74 30.39
C PRO A 95 -17.02 13.42 31.54
N ALA A 96 -18.33 13.57 31.37
CA ALA A 96 -19.32 13.16 32.35
C ALA A 96 -19.36 11.63 32.58
N ALA A 97 -18.86 10.83 31.64
CA ALA A 97 -18.74 9.38 31.77
C ALA A 97 -17.50 8.93 32.55
N LEU A 98 -16.59 9.85 32.89
CA LEU A 98 -15.41 9.53 33.70
C LEU A 98 -15.82 9.07 35.12
N THR A 99 -15.22 7.96 35.53
CA THR A 99 -15.37 7.40 36.86
C THR A 99 -14.02 7.11 37.47
N VAL A 100 -13.98 6.80 38.77
CA VAL A 100 -12.76 6.33 39.45
C VAL A 100 -12.91 4.82 39.67
N ASP A 101 -12.03 4.07 39.02
CA ASP A 101 -11.91 2.62 39.21
C ASP A 101 -10.96 2.34 40.38
N ARG A 102 -11.47 1.67 41.42
CA ARG A 102 -10.72 1.28 42.62
C ARG A 102 -10.67 -0.24 42.80
N SER A 103 -10.94 -0.98 41.73
CA SER A 103 -10.91 -2.44 41.77
C SER A 103 -9.51 -3.05 41.80
N GLY A 104 -8.50 -2.30 41.36
CA GLY A 104 -7.09 -2.70 41.36
C GLY A 104 -6.33 -2.27 42.61
N SER A 105 -4.99 -2.50 42.59
CA SER A 105 -4.07 -2.09 43.67
C SER A 105 -3.92 -0.56 43.79
N GLU A 106 -4.15 0.16 42.69
CA GLU A 106 -4.08 1.62 42.63
C GLU A 106 -5.34 2.16 41.96
N PRO A 107 -5.85 3.33 42.37
CA PRO A 107 -6.97 3.96 41.73
C PRO A 107 -6.61 4.45 40.32
N MET A 108 -7.55 4.32 39.38
CA MET A 108 -7.40 4.74 37.99
C MET A 108 -8.61 5.59 37.55
N LEU A 109 -8.43 6.50 36.62
CA LEU A 109 -9.52 7.09 35.90
C LEU A 109 -10.03 6.09 34.85
N ALA A 110 -11.33 5.89 34.80
CA ALA A 110 -11.98 5.00 33.85
C ALA A 110 -12.89 5.80 32.92
N LEU A 111 -12.76 5.54 31.61
CA LEU A 111 -13.67 5.98 30.56
C LEU A 111 -14.09 4.75 29.76
N HIS A 112 -15.30 4.26 29.95
CA HIS A 112 -15.72 2.96 29.39
C HIS A 112 -14.71 1.86 29.75
N ASP A 113 -14.14 1.16 28.76
CA ASP A 113 -13.15 0.10 28.97
C ASP A 113 -11.72 0.64 29.14
N LEU A 114 -11.49 1.93 28.83
CA LEU A 114 -10.18 2.55 28.95
C LEU A 114 -9.85 2.87 30.41
N ARG A 115 -8.58 2.72 30.76
CA ARG A 115 -8.03 3.07 32.07
C ARG A 115 -6.81 3.97 31.90
N PHE A 116 -6.75 4.99 32.77
CA PHE A 116 -5.68 5.98 32.78
C PHE A 116 -5.10 6.09 34.18
N PRO A 117 -3.78 6.25 34.35
CA PRO A 117 -3.17 6.39 35.66
C PRO A 117 -3.54 7.73 36.31
N ILE A 118 -3.59 7.76 37.62
CA ILE A 118 -3.74 8.97 38.41
C ILE A 118 -2.36 9.40 38.90
N ALA A 119 -1.99 10.67 38.69
CA ALA A 119 -0.75 11.23 39.16
C ALA A 119 -0.68 11.22 40.70
N ALA A 120 0.51 11.02 41.25
CA ALA A 120 0.72 10.92 42.70
C ALA A 120 0.16 12.15 43.46
N GLY A 121 -0.60 11.91 44.52
CA GLY A 121 -1.19 12.98 45.35
C GLY A 121 -2.39 13.72 44.72
N THR A 122 -2.93 13.23 43.60
CA THR A 122 -4.09 13.86 42.94
C THR A 122 -5.37 13.06 43.03
N ASP A 123 -5.39 11.93 43.75
CA ASP A 123 -6.55 11.09 43.98
C ASP A 123 -7.66 11.84 44.73
N GLY A 124 -8.90 11.33 44.66
CA GLY A 124 -10.08 11.88 45.30
C GLY A 124 -11.36 11.16 44.87
N ASP A 125 -12.51 11.71 45.24
CA ASP A 125 -13.81 11.08 44.98
C ASP A 125 -14.50 11.59 43.69
N ASN A 126 -14.01 12.69 43.10
CA ASN A 126 -14.60 13.28 41.90
C ASN A 126 -13.70 13.11 40.71
N ALA A 127 -14.09 12.27 39.74
CA ALA A 127 -13.31 11.94 38.59
C ALA A 127 -12.92 13.16 37.72
N LEU A 128 -13.81 14.14 37.56
CA LEU A 128 -13.50 15.36 36.79
C LEU A 128 -12.45 16.23 37.49
N ARG A 129 -12.52 16.38 38.83
CA ARG A 129 -11.52 17.11 39.59
C ARG A 129 -10.16 16.40 39.62
N ILE A 130 -10.16 15.08 39.58
CA ILE A 130 -8.94 14.28 39.41
C ILE A 130 -8.37 14.55 38.02
N HIS A 131 -9.19 14.41 36.97
CA HIS A 131 -8.78 14.62 35.59
C HIS A 131 -8.16 16.01 35.32
N ASP A 132 -8.71 17.05 35.95
CA ASP A 132 -8.19 18.42 35.81
C ASP A 132 -6.74 18.58 36.34
N LYS A 133 -6.30 17.67 37.23
CA LYS A 133 -4.95 17.69 37.84
C LYS A 133 -3.96 16.77 37.12
N GLN A 134 -4.38 16.01 36.11
CA GLN A 134 -3.51 15.06 35.43
C GLN A 134 -2.54 15.74 34.46
N HIS A 135 -1.46 15.06 34.12
CA HIS A 135 -0.48 15.47 33.09
C HIS A 135 -1.02 15.30 31.66
N TYR A 136 -2.18 14.67 31.52
CA TYR A 136 -2.90 14.50 30.27
C TYR A 136 -4.27 15.18 30.35
N ARG A 137 -4.87 15.38 29.18
CA ARG A 137 -6.22 15.85 28.98
C ARG A 137 -6.92 14.98 27.94
N LEU A 138 -8.04 14.36 28.32
CA LEU A 138 -8.90 13.68 27.39
C LEU A 138 -9.69 14.74 26.60
N VAL A 139 -9.66 14.66 25.27
CA VAL A 139 -10.32 15.62 24.40
C VAL A 139 -11.16 14.88 23.35
N SER A 140 -12.17 15.56 22.81
CA SER A 140 -12.91 15.03 21.69
C SER A 140 -11.99 14.92 20.47
N TRP A 141 -12.04 13.80 19.76
CA TRP A 141 -11.31 13.66 18.51
C TRP A 141 -11.73 14.71 17.47
N LYS A 142 -12.99 15.21 17.52
CA LYS A 142 -13.49 16.32 16.70
C LYS A 142 -12.88 17.69 17.06
N ALA A 143 -12.29 17.83 18.24
CA ALA A 143 -11.65 19.09 18.64
C ALA A 143 -10.39 19.42 17.84
N GLY A 144 -9.92 18.50 17.00
CA GLY A 144 -8.70 18.68 16.21
C GLY A 144 -7.48 18.99 17.08
N LEU A 145 -7.41 18.48 18.30
CA LEU A 145 -6.32 18.70 19.25
C LEU A 145 -5.61 17.38 19.56
N CYS A 146 -4.33 17.32 19.23
CA CYS A 146 -3.41 16.25 19.59
C CYS A 146 -2.04 16.89 19.81
N THR A 147 -1.34 16.52 20.88
CA THR A 147 -0.05 17.12 21.26
C THR A 147 1.12 16.17 21.12
N TYR A 148 0.92 15.00 20.49
CA TYR A 148 1.97 14.06 20.14
C TYR A 148 1.87 13.70 18.65
N ARG A 149 2.98 13.28 18.05
CA ARG A 149 2.98 12.80 16.67
C ARG A 149 2.32 11.41 16.63
N ARG A 150 1.45 11.24 15.66
CA ARG A 150 0.71 9.99 15.40
C ARG A 150 1.23 9.31 14.13
N PHE A 151 0.93 8.03 13.98
CA PHE A 151 0.96 7.40 12.66
C PHE A 151 -0.22 7.95 11.85
N PHE A 152 0.06 8.73 10.81
CA PHE A 152 -0.92 9.53 10.08
C PHE A 152 -1.83 10.32 11.06
N ALA A 153 -3.12 9.95 11.12
CA ALA A 153 -4.11 10.57 11.99
C ALA A 153 -4.59 9.64 13.13
N VAL A 154 -4.00 8.45 13.28
CA VAL A 154 -4.45 7.41 14.21
C VAL A 154 -4.00 7.73 15.63
N GLY A 155 -4.93 8.19 16.48
CA GLY A 155 -4.63 8.59 17.86
C GLY A 155 -4.14 7.47 18.78
N SER A 156 -4.41 6.22 18.44
CA SER A 156 -3.95 5.04 19.19
C SER A 156 -2.54 4.56 18.84
N LEU A 157 -1.84 5.25 17.92
CA LEU A 157 -0.49 4.93 17.48
C LEU A 157 0.44 6.13 17.72
N ALA A 158 1.18 6.11 18.84
CA ALA A 158 2.05 7.19 19.26
C ALA A 158 3.45 7.03 18.68
N ALA A 159 3.95 8.08 18.04
CA ALA A 159 5.24 8.06 17.37
C ALA A 159 6.42 8.06 18.36
N VAL A 160 7.43 7.24 18.03
CA VAL A 160 8.65 7.02 18.80
C VAL A 160 9.81 7.81 18.17
N ARG A 161 10.70 8.34 19.01
CA ARG A 161 11.84 9.18 18.61
C ARG A 161 13.09 8.34 18.36
N GLN A 162 13.13 7.66 17.21
CA GLN A 162 14.26 6.81 16.82
C GLN A 162 15.58 7.57 16.58
N GLU A 163 15.53 8.89 16.49
CA GLU A 163 16.70 9.76 16.43
C GLU A 163 17.46 9.81 17.77
N ASP A 164 16.77 9.59 18.89
CA ASP A 164 17.38 9.49 20.22
C ASP A 164 18.15 8.16 20.34
N PRO A 165 19.46 8.19 20.71
CA PRO A 165 20.26 6.98 20.77
C PRO A 165 19.78 5.96 21.82
N GLU A 166 19.29 6.41 22.99
CA GLU A 166 18.77 5.53 24.04
C GLU A 166 17.48 4.84 23.59
N VAL A 167 16.58 5.59 22.95
CA VAL A 167 15.33 5.05 22.41
C VAL A 167 15.61 4.01 21.33
N PHE A 168 16.54 4.29 20.40
CA PHE A 168 16.94 3.33 19.39
C PHE A 168 17.50 2.05 20.04
N GLU A 169 18.40 2.16 20.99
CA GLU A 169 19.02 0.99 21.66
C GLU A 169 17.97 0.12 22.37
N ILE A 170 17.05 0.75 23.10
CA ILE A 170 16.02 0.03 23.85
C ILE A 170 15.01 -0.65 22.91
N THR A 171 14.52 0.05 21.89
CA THR A 171 13.51 -0.48 20.96
C THR A 171 14.06 -1.56 20.03
N HIS A 172 15.38 -1.63 19.83
CA HIS A 172 16.02 -2.63 18.96
C HIS A 172 16.77 -3.71 19.73
N ARG A 173 16.62 -3.80 21.06
CA ARG A 173 17.31 -4.79 21.89
C ARG A 173 16.99 -6.23 21.47
N GLU A 174 15.70 -6.52 21.25
CA GLU A 174 15.28 -7.85 20.79
C GLU A 174 15.85 -8.16 19.41
N LEU A 175 15.77 -7.21 18.47
CA LEU A 175 16.35 -7.38 17.15
C LEU A 175 17.86 -7.65 17.19
N ALA A 176 18.59 -6.96 18.06
CA ALA A 176 20.01 -7.18 18.25
C ALA A 176 20.31 -8.61 18.76
N ALA A 177 19.51 -9.08 19.72
CA ALA A 177 19.62 -10.45 20.24
C ALA A 177 19.29 -11.50 19.17
N TRP A 178 18.27 -11.25 18.33
CA TRP A 178 17.95 -12.15 17.22
C TRP A 178 19.09 -12.23 16.19
N CYS A 179 19.74 -11.09 15.93
CA CYS A 179 20.91 -11.07 15.05
C CYS A 179 22.11 -11.78 15.65
N GLU A 180 22.39 -11.60 16.96
CA GLU A 180 23.48 -12.26 17.68
C GLU A 180 23.32 -13.79 17.70
N HIS A 181 22.10 -14.25 17.93
CA HIS A 181 21.77 -15.69 17.94
C HIS A 181 21.46 -16.25 16.55
N ASP A 182 21.62 -15.44 15.50
CA ASP A 182 21.41 -15.80 14.11
C ASP A 182 19.99 -16.36 13.85
N LEU A 183 18.96 -15.78 14.45
CA LEU A 183 17.57 -16.23 14.31
C LEU A 183 16.87 -15.68 13.06
N ILE A 184 17.39 -14.61 12.44
CA ILE A 184 16.78 -13.92 11.31
C ILE A 184 17.78 -13.71 10.18
N ASP A 185 17.27 -13.62 8.95
CA ASP A 185 18.04 -13.44 7.71
C ASP A 185 17.78 -12.08 7.05
N GLY A 186 16.80 -11.35 7.52
CA GLY A 186 16.48 -10.02 6.99
C GLY A 186 15.46 -9.27 7.82
N VAL A 187 15.30 -7.99 7.48
CA VAL A 187 14.35 -7.05 8.10
C VAL A 187 13.62 -6.28 7.01
N ARG A 188 12.31 -6.18 7.11
CA ARG A 188 11.48 -5.21 6.40
C ARG A 188 11.13 -4.08 7.35
N VAL A 189 11.46 -2.86 7.00
CA VAL A 189 11.16 -1.66 7.81
C VAL A 189 9.85 -1.06 7.34
N ASP A 190 8.88 -1.06 8.24
CA ASP A 190 7.58 -0.42 8.06
C ASP A 190 7.70 1.10 8.12
N HIS A 191 7.05 1.80 7.21
CA HIS A 191 6.86 3.25 7.18
C HIS A 191 8.12 4.08 7.57
N PRO A 192 9.27 3.91 6.92
CA PRO A 192 10.47 4.70 7.25
C PRO A 192 10.28 6.20 7.01
N ASP A 193 9.38 6.59 6.11
CA ASP A 193 9.09 7.99 5.77
C ASP A 193 8.45 8.76 6.94
N GLY A 194 7.90 8.09 7.95
CA GLY A 194 7.40 8.70 9.16
C GLY A 194 8.49 9.12 10.17
N LEU A 195 9.70 8.60 10.04
CA LEU A 195 10.81 8.91 10.95
C LEU A 195 11.35 10.33 10.74
N SER A 196 11.97 10.90 11.78
CA SER A 196 12.59 12.23 11.69
C SER A 196 13.75 12.24 10.69
N TYR A 197 14.62 11.24 10.75
CA TYR A 197 15.83 11.11 9.91
C TYR A 197 15.96 9.68 9.37
N PRO A 198 15.20 9.28 8.33
CA PRO A 198 15.17 7.91 7.86
C PRO A 198 16.53 7.38 7.38
N THR A 199 17.31 8.19 6.66
CA THR A 199 18.65 7.79 6.19
C THR A 199 19.60 7.48 7.37
N ALA A 200 19.58 8.31 8.41
CA ALA A 200 20.39 8.10 9.61
C ALA A 200 19.92 6.85 10.39
N TYR A 201 18.60 6.66 10.51
CA TYR A 201 18.01 5.48 11.12
C TYR A 201 18.43 4.20 10.38
N LEU A 202 18.24 4.14 9.07
CA LEU A 202 18.61 2.98 8.24
C LEU A 202 20.11 2.68 8.29
N THR A 203 20.94 3.73 8.42
CA THR A 203 22.38 3.57 8.60
C THR A 203 22.71 2.91 9.95
N LYS A 204 22.07 3.32 11.05
CA LYS A 204 22.21 2.68 12.35
C LYS A 204 21.71 1.23 12.29
N LEU A 205 20.54 1.00 11.70
CA LEU A 205 19.94 -0.33 11.57
C LEU A 205 20.82 -1.28 10.75
N ARG A 206 21.37 -0.83 9.61
CA ARG A 206 22.31 -1.64 8.81
C ARG A 206 23.55 -2.05 9.60
N ARG A 207 24.09 -1.16 10.43
CA ARG A 207 25.21 -1.52 11.32
C ARG A 207 24.83 -2.59 12.34
N LEU A 208 23.62 -2.50 12.89
CA LEU A 208 23.12 -3.45 13.88
C LEU A 208 22.90 -4.84 13.28
N ILE A 209 22.20 -4.93 12.14
CA ILE A 209 21.88 -6.22 11.51
C ILE A 209 23.04 -6.82 10.71
N GLY A 210 24.09 -6.03 10.42
CA GLY A 210 25.24 -6.44 9.63
C GLY A 210 25.02 -6.36 8.11
N PRO A 211 26.08 -6.58 7.29
CA PRO A 211 26.06 -6.34 5.85
C PRO A 211 25.36 -7.45 5.05
N HIS A 212 25.14 -8.62 5.61
CA HIS A 212 24.69 -9.82 4.88
C HIS A 212 23.20 -10.09 5.00
N ARG A 213 22.52 -9.53 6.00
CA ARG A 213 21.07 -9.68 6.14
C ARG A 213 20.34 -8.72 5.20
N LEU A 214 19.24 -9.17 4.63
CA LEU A 214 18.39 -8.32 3.80
C LEU A 214 17.84 -7.15 4.61
N LEU A 215 17.85 -5.97 4.03
CA LEU A 215 17.21 -4.77 4.59
C LEU A 215 16.31 -4.16 3.52
N LEU A 216 15.03 -4.38 3.67
CA LEU A 216 13.99 -3.87 2.79
C LEU A 216 13.24 -2.72 3.47
N VAL A 217 12.75 -1.78 2.69
CA VAL A 217 11.98 -0.65 3.20
C VAL A 217 10.62 -0.58 2.52
N GLU A 218 9.58 -0.36 3.33
CA GLU A 218 8.28 0.02 2.81
C GLU A 218 8.30 1.50 2.46
N LYS A 219 8.91 1.79 1.33
CA LYS A 219 8.87 3.12 0.76
C LYS A 219 8.01 3.12 -0.48
N ILE A 220 6.93 3.89 -0.43
CA ILE A 220 6.09 4.14 -1.59
C ILE A 220 6.79 5.18 -2.46
N LEU A 221 7.13 4.77 -3.67
CA LEU A 221 7.74 5.65 -4.66
C LEU A 221 6.64 6.25 -5.55
N ALA A 222 6.62 7.57 -5.65
CA ALA A 222 5.77 8.25 -6.61
C ALA A 222 6.19 7.93 -8.06
N ASN A 223 5.32 8.24 -9.03
CA ASN A 223 5.62 7.98 -10.44
C ASN A 223 6.97 8.60 -10.85
N ARG A 224 7.91 7.76 -11.28
CA ARG A 224 9.29 8.12 -11.65
C ARG A 224 10.16 8.65 -10.50
N GLU A 225 9.75 8.51 -9.26
CA GLU A 225 10.63 8.76 -8.12
C GLU A 225 11.67 7.63 -8.03
N PRO A 226 12.98 7.95 -8.14
CA PRO A 226 13.99 6.92 -7.95
C PRO A 226 14.23 6.67 -6.45
N LEU A 227 14.41 5.40 -6.08
CA LEU A 227 14.92 5.08 -4.75
C LEU A 227 16.33 5.66 -4.58
N ASP A 228 16.56 6.33 -3.44
CA ASP A 228 17.84 6.98 -3.15
C ASP A 228 18.96 5.94 -2.99
N LYS A 229 19.99 6.04 -3.85
CA LYS A 229 21.13 5.12 -3.86
C LYS A 229 22.04 5.23 -2.63
N THR A 230 21.90 6.30 -1.86
CA THR A 230 22.70 6.51 -0.64
C THR A 230 22.12 5.75 0.55
N LEU A 231 20.90 5.26 0.44
CA LEU A 231 20.29 4.43 1.47
C LEU A 231 20.99 3.07 1.55
N PRO A 232 21.37 2.61 2.75
CA PRO A 232 22.05 1.34 2.95
C PRO A 232 21.06 0.16 2.98
N VAL A 233 20.17 0.10 1.97
CA VAL A 233 19.10 -0.90 1.84
C VAL A 233 19.34 -1.78 0.62
N ASP A 234 18.69 -2.93 0.57
CA ASP A 234 18.72 -3.84 -0.58
C ASP A 234 17.60 -3.56 -1.58
N GLY A 235 16.59 -2.79 -1.18
CA GLY A 235 15.49 -2.36 -2.02
C GLY A 235 14.22 -2.01 -1.24
N THR A 236 13.11 -1.90 -1.98
CA THR A 236 11.76 -1.67 -1.46
C THR A 236 10.99 -2.97 -1.25
N THR A 237 9.76 -2.88 -0.75
CA THR A 237 8.79 -4.00 -0.66
C THR A 237 8.05 -4.27 -1.99
N GLY A 238 8.30 -3.49 -3.05
CA GLY A 238 7.92 -3.83 -4.42
C GLY A 238 6.63 -3.24 -4.95
N TYR A 239 6.05 -2.22 -4.33
CA TYR A 239 4.87 -1.54 -4.87
C TYR A 239 5.15 -0.81 -6.20
N ASP A 240 6.37 -0.34 -6.41
CA ASP A 240 6.84 0.18 -7.69
C ASP A 240 6.81 -0.89 -8.80
N ALA A 241 7.23 -2.11 -8.48
CA ALA A 241 7.18 -3.23 -9.42
C ALA A 241 5.74 -3.69 -9.72
N LEU A 242 4.85 -3.64 -8.71
CA LEU A 242 3.43 -3.97 -8.88
C LEU A 242 2.78 -3.10 -9.97
N SER A 243 3.05 -1.80 -9.95
CA SER A 243 2.57 -0.85 -10.96
C SER A 243 3.08 -1.19 -12.37
N ASP A 244 4.35 -1.62 -12.51
CA ASP A 244 4.93 -2.01 -13.79
C ASP A 244 4.27 -3.28 -14.35
N TYR A 245 4.14 -4.34 -13.53
CA TYR A 245 3.59 -5.64 -13.96
C TYR A 245 2.11 -5.57 -14.32
N GLY A 246 1.31 -4.82 -13.56
CA GLY A 246 -0.10 -4.60 -13.89
C GLY A 246 -0.28 -3.64 -15.06
N GLY A 247 0.48 -2.54 -15.06
CA GLY A 247 0.34 -1.47 -16.04
C GLY A 247 0.69 -1.87 -17.48
N VAL A 248 1.62 -2.82 -17.69
CA VAL A 248 1.99 -3.30 -19.03
C VAL A 248 0.88 -4.10 -19.71
N LEU A 249 -0.09 -4.62 -18.95
CA LEU A 249 -1.22 -5.39 -19.47
C LEU A 249 -2.45 -4.53 -19.81
N ILE A 250 -2.48 -3.28 -19.36
CA ILE A 250 -3.57 -2.33 -19.68
C ILE A 250 -3.49 -1.94 -21.15
N ASP A 251 -4.63 -2.05 -21.85
CA ASP A 251 -4.73 -1.65 -23.25
C ASP A 251 -5.02 -0.15 -23.37
N PRO A 252 -4.10 0.65 -23.94
CA PRO A 252 -4.28 2.09 -24.06
C PRO A 252 -5.46 2.46 -24.97
N ASP A 253 -5.86 1.60 -25.89
CA ASP A 253 -6.96 1.87 -26.82
C ASP A 253 -8.33 1.99 -26.10
N GLY A 254 -8.46 1.40 -24.90
CA GLY A 254 -9.66 1.54 -24.07
C GLY A 254 -9.75 2.86 -23.28
N GLU A 255 -8.71 3.68 -23.25
CA GLU A 255 -8.68 4.89 -22.41
C GLU A 255 -9.81 5.86 -22.72
N GLN A 256 -10.04 6.14 -24.00
CA GLN A 256 -11.05 7.11 -24.41
C GLN A 256 -12.46 6.63 -24.02
N THR A 257 -12.81 5.41 -24.39
CA THR A 257 -14.15 4.83 -24.10
C THR A 257 -14.44 4.79 -22.62
N LEU A 258 -13.49 4.35 -21.79
CA LEU A 258 -13.66 4.31 -20.33
C LEU A 258 -13.72 5.72 -19.71
N THR A 259 -13.00 6.69 -20.27
CA THR A 259 -13.07 8.09 -19.84
C THR A 259 -14.44 8.71 -20.15
N GLU A 260 -14.98 8.42 -21.33
CA GLU A 260 -16.32 8.88 -21.75
C GLU A 260 -17.43 8.23 -20.92
N LEU A 261 -17.32 6.92 -20.65
CA LEU A 261 -18.21 6.22 -19.73
C LEU A 261 -18.19 6.86 -18.34
N SER A 262 -16.99 7.11 -17.78
CA SER A 262 -16.84 7.75 -16.48
C SER A 262 -17.47 9.14 -16.46
N ARG A 263 -17.29 9.96 -17.51
CA ARG A 263 -17.95 11.27 -17.62
C ARG A 263 -19.47 11.15 -17.66
N LYS A 264 -19.98 10.19 -18.41
CA LYS A 264 -21.43 9.98 -18.57
C LYS A 264 -22.09 9.50 -17.28
N VAL A 265 -21.46 8.57 -16.57
CA VAL A 265 -22.03 7.93 -15.38
C VAL A 265 -21.65 8.66 -14.09
N ALA A 266 -20.38 8.97 -13.89
CA ALA A 266 -19.86 9.57 -12.66
C ALA A 266 -19.80 11.10 -12.69
N GLY A 267 -20.07 11.74 -13.84
CA GLY A 267 -19.99 13.20 -13.99
C GLY A 267 -18.57 13.75 -14.18
N HIS A 268 -17.55 12.89 -14.19
CA HIS A 268 -16.14 13.26 -14.40
C HIS A 268 -15.37 12.12 -15.09
N GLY A 269 -14.28 12.47 -15.80
CA GLY A 269 -13.52 11.48 -16.58
C GLY A 269 -12.53 10.66 -15.76
N SER A 270 -12.27 11.00 -14.51
CA SER A 270 -11.13 10.48 -13.75
C SER A 270 -9.83 10.48 -14.57
N ASP A 271 -9.71 11.43 -15.47
CA ASP A 271 -8.53 11.64 -16.32
C ASP A 271 -7.46 12.45 -15.56
N ARG A 272 -6.34 12.68 -16.24
CA ARG A 272 -5.18 13.34 -15.62
C ARG A 272 -5.52 14.71 -15.01
N ALA A 273 -6.38 15.49 -15.67
CA ALA A 273 -6.74 16.82 -15.17
C ALA A 273 -7.59 16.70 -13.90
N TRP A 274 -8.65 15.87 -13.94
CA TRP A 274 -9.50 15.63 -12.78
C TRP A 274 -8.75 15.04 -11.60
N ILE A 275 -7.85 14.06 -11.84
CA ILE A 275 -7.00 13.46 -10.79
C ILE A 275 -6.16 14.56 -10.12
N GLY A 276 -5.47 15.41 -10.89
CA GLY A 276 -4.62 16.46 -10.32
C GLY A 276 -5.39 17.50 -9.50
N GLU A 277 -6.56 17.92 -9.98
CA GLU A 277 -7.41 18.88 -9.26
C GLU A 277 -8.02 18.26 -7.99
N THR A 278 -8.44 16.99 -8.08
CA THR A 278 -9.02 16.24 -6.96
C THR A 278 -7.97 15.95 -5.89
N GLU A 279 -6.78 15.50 -6.28
CA GLU A 279 -5.65 15.29 -5.37
C GLU A 279 -5.31 16.56 -4.59
N HIS A 280 -5.15 17.69 -5.28
CA HIS A 280 -4.88 18.98 -4.66
C HIS A 280 -5.98 19.38 -3.65
N ARG A 281 -7.25 19.28 -4.05
CA ARG A 281 -8.40 19.60 -3.21
C ARG A 281 -8.46 18.73 -1.96
N ILE A 282 -8.23 17.42 -2.10
CA ILE A 282 -8.30 16.48 -0.97
C ILE A 282 -7.08 16.66 -0.06
N LYS A 283 -5.87 16.88 -0.59
CA LYS A 283 -4.68 17.17 0.21
C LYS A 283 -4.88 18.41 1.07
N ARG A 284 -5.48 19.46 0.53
CA ARG A 284 -5.86 20.64 1.31
C ARG A 284 -6.84 20.28 2.43
N ALA A 285 -7.93 19.59 2.10
CA ALA A 285 -8.94 19.22 3.08
C ALA A 285 -8.37 18.34 4.21
N VAL A 286 -7.50 17.38 3.89
CA VAL A 286 -6.79 16.55 4.87
C VAL A 286 -5.90 17.40 5.78
N ALA A 287 -5.15 18.35 5.22
CA ALA A 287 -4.29 19.24 5.99
C ALA A 287 -5.09 20.18 6.92
N GLU A 288 -6.21 20.72 6.43
CA GLU A 288 -7.06 21.65 7.15
C GLU A 288 -7.88 20.99 8.27
N ASN A 289 -8.20 19.68 8.14
CA ASN A 289 -9.08 18.98 9.08
C ASN A 289 -8.35 17.87 9.85
N ILE A 290 -8.13 16.71 9.21
CA ILE A 290 -7.65 15.49 9.88
C ILE A 290 -6.23 15.68 10.46
N LEU A 291 -5.35 16.38 9.72
CA LEU A 291 -3.97 16.68 10.12
C LEU A 291 -3.76 18.13 10.62
N ALA A 292 -4.82 18.83 10.99
CA ALA A 292 -4.73 20.15 11.56
C ALA A 292 -3.80 20.26 12.78
N PRO A 293 -3.73 19.28 13.71
CA PRO A 293 -2.75 19.29 14.79
C PRO A 293 -1.30 19.31 14.30
N GLU A 294 -0.99 18.47 13.31
CA GLU A 294 0.34 18.35 12.70
C GLU A 294 0.73 19.64 11.95
N ILE A 295 -0.23 20.22 11.22
CA ILE A 295 -0.03 21.53 10.54
C ILE A 295 0.24 22.65 11.56
N ARG A 296 -0.50 22.71 12.67
CA ARG A 296 -0.24 23.73 13.73
C ARG A 296 1.17 23.59 14.30
N ARG A 297 1.63 22.35 14.58
CA ARG A 297 2.99 22.10 15.07
C ARG A 297 4.04 22.50 14.02
N LEU A 298 3.80 22.17 12.75
CA LEU A 298 4.67 22.56 11.64
C LEU A 298 4.78 24.09 11.51
N VAL A 299 3.65 24.81 11.51
CA VAL A 299 3.64 26.27 11.41
C VAL A 299 4.33 26.92 12.62
N ALA A 300 4.15 26.38 13.82
CA ALA A 300 4.88 26.86 15.00
C ALA A 300 6.40 26.65 14.87
N ALA A 301 6.83 25.51 14.31
CA ALA A 301 8.24 25.24 14.01
C ALA A 301 8.76 26.22 12.94
N ILE A 302 8.01 26.44 11.85
CA ILE A 302 8.38 27.40 10.80
C ILE A 302 8.60 28.80 11.37
N LYS A 303 7.68 29.29 12.21
CA LYS A 303 7.81 30.65 12.84
C LYS A 303 9.07 30.74 13.69
N ARG A 304 9.38 29.70 14.47
CA ARG A 304 10.57 29.66 15.32
C ARG A 304 11.86 29.60 14.49
N ASP A 305 11.90 28.70 13.53
CA ASP A 305 13.12 28.42 12.77
C ASP A 305 13.45 29.52 11.75
N ALA A 306 12.44 30.29 11.28
CA ALA A 306 12.61 31.49 10.46
C ALA A 306 12.74 32.77 11.28
N HIS A 307 12.74 32.73 12.64
CA HIS A 307 12.71 33.92 13.53
C HIS A 307 11.57 34.88 13.19
N ALA A 308 10.38 34.32 12.88
CA ALA A 308 9.21 35.05 12.40
C ALA A 308 8.00 34.91 13.37
N GLU A 309 8.23 34.97 14.70
CA GLU A 309 7.22 34.71 15.72
C GLU A 309 5.99 35.62 15.60
N SER A 310 6.19 36.85 15.17
CA SER A 310 5.12 37.85 14.98
C SER A 310 4.40 37.76 13.62
N PHE A 311 4.86 36.88 12.71
CA PHE A 311 4.24 36.72 11.39
C PHE A 311 2.81 36.21 11.48
N ASP A 312 1.95 36.59 10.53
CA ASP A 312 0.56 36.15 10.49
C ASP A 312 0.49 34.60 10.35
N THR A 313 -0.08 33.97 11.38
CA THR A 313 -0.19 32.49 11.44
C THR A 313 -1.10 31.97 10.36
N MET A 314 -2.21 32.68 10.04
CA MET A 314 -3.18 32.18 9.04
C MET A 314 -2.59 32.26 7.63
N ALA A 315 -1.92 33.36 7.29
CA ALA A 315 -1.24 33.48 6.00
C ALA A 315 -0.14 32.45 5.82
N LEU A 316 0.64 32.16 6.86
CA LEU A 316 1.70 31.15 6.84
C LEU A 316 1.11 29.72 6.75
N THR A 317 0.03 29.45 7.47
CA THR A 317 -0.68 28.15 7.41
C THR A 317 -1.19 27.90 6.00
N ASN A 318 -1.85 28.88 5.37
CA ASN A 318 -2.36 28.73 4.01
C ASN A 318 -1.23 28.49 3.00
N ALA A 319 -0.13 29.23 3.06
CA ALA A 319 1.03 29.02 2.19
C ALA A 319 1.65 27.63 2.37
N THR A 320 1.77 27.18 3.63
CA THR A 320 2.32 25.85 3.95
C THR A 320 1.43 24.74 3.39
N ILE A 321 0.11 24.83 3.57
CA ILE A 321 -0.85 23.86 3.05
C ILE A 321 -0.83 23.84 1.52
N GLU A 322 -0.74 24.98 0.85
CA GLU A 322 -0.64 25.04 -0.60
C GLU A 322 0.59 24.33 -1.13
N VAL A 323 1.76 24.56 -0.53
CA VAL A 323 2.99 23.86 -0.94
C VAL A 323 2.85 22.35 -0.72
N LEU A 324 2.34 21.90 0.44
CA LEU A 324 2.11 20.50 0.74
C LEU A 324 1.10 19.84 -0.24
N ALA A 325 0.05 20.57 -0.62
CA ALA A 325 -0.97 20.05 -1.55
C ALA A 325 -0.43 19.87 -2.97
N PHE A 326 0.57 20.65 -3.38
CA PHE A 326 1.25 20.51 -4.68
C PHE A 326 2.43 19.54 -4.66
N MET A 327 2.85 18.98 -3.50
CA MET A 327 3.94 18.02 -3.45
C MET A 327 3.55 16.70 -4.15
N PRO A 328 4.35 16.26 -5.15
CA PRO A 328 4.03 15.06 -5.91
C PRO A 328 4.60 13.77 -5.31
N VAL A 329 5.25 13.82 -4.15
CA VAL A 329 5.95 12.72 -3.48
C VAL A 329 5.55 12.63 -2.01
N TYR A 330 5.80 11.45 -1.41
CA TYR A 330 5.52 11.23 0.01
C TYR A 330 6.52 11.97 0.92
N ARG A 331 7.79 12.03 0.52
CA ARG A 331 8.83 12.65 1.34
C ARG A 331 9.86 13.35 0.45
N VAL A 332 10.27 14.57 0.85
CA VAL A 332 11.04 15.50 -0.01
C VAL A 332 12.54 15.59 0.30
N ASP A 333 13.00 15.05 1.41
CA ASP A 333 14.39 15.23 1.91
C ASP A 333 15.36 14.13 1.46
N TYR A 334 14.94 13.24 0.56
CA TYR A 334 15.87 12.30 -0.07
C TYR A 334 16.71 12.98 -1.16
N ALA A 335 17.98 12.58 -1.28
CA ALA A 335 18.93 13.21 -2.17
C ALA A 335 18.49 13.33 -3.65
N PRO A 336 17.81 12.34 -4.26
CA PRO A 336 17.32 12.48 -5.63
C PRO A 336 16.26 13.56 -5.84
N LEU A 337 15.62 14.01 -4.75
CA LEU A 337 14.53 15.00 -4.77
C LEU A 337 15.02 16.42 -4.42
N ALA A 338 16.34 16.61 -4.32
CA ALA A 338 16.93 17.93 -4.07
C ALA A 338 16.42 18.97 -5.10
N GLY A 339 15.90 20.10 -4.59
CA GLY A 339 15.31 21.16 -5.42
C GLY A 339 13.82 21.02 -5.73
N MET A 340 13.18 19.86 -5.42
CA MET A 340 11.74 19.68 -5.67
C MET A 340 10.89 20.68 -4.88
N THR A 341 11.18 20.88 -3.60
CA THR A 341 10.46 21.86 -2.77
C THR A 341 10.54 23.26 -3.38
N GLY A 342 11.73 23.68 -3.84
CA GLY A 342 11.90 24.98 -4.51
C GLY A 342 11.08 25.10 -5.81
N ALA A 343 11.02 24.04 -6.61
CA ALA A 343 10.21 24.02 -7.82
C ALA A 343 8.70 24.13 -7.53
N VAL A 344 8.22 23.43 -6.49
CA VAL A 344 6.82 23.51 -6.06
C VAL A 344 6.50 24.87 -5.50
N VAL A 345 7.35 25.45 -4.67
CA VAL A 345 7.17 26.81 -4.14
C VAL A 345 7.04 27.84 -5.28
N ALA A 346 7.91 27.77 -6.29
CA ALA A 346 7.84 28.66 -7.46
C ALA A 346 6.54 28.50 -8.25
N GLU A 347 6.02 27.28 -8.39
CA GLU A 347 4.73 27.04 -9.04
C GLU A 347 3.56 27.58 -8.23
N VAL A 348 3.58 27.42 -6.90
CA VAL A 348 2.56 27.98 -6.00
C VAL A 348 2.56 29.52 -6.05
N GLU A 349 3.74 30.14 -6.00
CA GLU A 349 3.89 31.60 -6.09
C GLU A 349 3.37 32.14 -7.42
N LYS A 350 3.65 31.43 -8.53
CA LYS A 350 3.15 31.80 -9.86
C LYS A 350 1.62 31.74 -9.94
N ARG A 351 0.99 30.77 -9.26
CA ARG A 351 -0.47 30.61 -9.23
C ARG A 351 -1.16 31.61 -8.30
N ASN A 352 -0.49 31.98 -7.21
CA ASN A 352 -1.02 32.88 -6.19
C ASN A 352 0.08 33.80 -5.65
N SER A 353 0.25 34.96 -6.29
CA SER A 353 1.26 35.97 -5.92
C SER A 353 1.04 36.57 -4.52
N GLU A 354 -0.17 36.46 -3.94
CA GLU A 354 -0.42 36.94 -2.56
C GLU A 354 0.34 36.11 -1.53
N LEU A 355 0.76 34.88 -1.90
CA LEU A 355 1.54 33.99 -1.02
C LEU A 355 3.05 34.28 -1.05
N THR A 356 3.57 35.18 -1.90
CA THR A 356 5.02 35.45 -2.01
C THR A 356 5.70 35.66 -0.67
N VAL A 357 5.13 36.52 0.19
CA VAL A 357 5.73 36.84 1.49
C VAL A 357 5.69 35.66 2.46
N PRO A 358 4.54 35.01 2.73
CA PRO A 358 4.54 33.82 3.59
C PRO A 358 5.36 32.67 3.03
N LEU A 359 5.47 32.49 1.71
CA LEU A 359 6.34 31.48 1.08
C LEU A 359 7.82 31.76 1.36
N SER A 360 8.24 33.05 1.39
CA SER A 360 9.63 33.39 1.74
C SER A 360 9.98 32.99 3.18
N VAL A 361 9.03 33.13 4.13
CA VAL A 361 9.18 32.69 5.53
C VAL A 361 9.30 31.15 5.59
N LEU A 362 8.42 30.45 4.88
CA LEU A 362 8.47 28.97 4.78
C LEU A 362 9.83 28.50 4.25
N VAL A 363 10.29 29.06 3.12
CA VAL A 363 11.58 28.69 2.52
C VAL A 363 12.74 28.94 3.47
N ALA A 364 12.75 30.09 4.19
CA ALA A 364 13.79 30.39 5.16
C ALA A 364 13.84 29.35 6.30
N ALA A 365 12.66 28.92 6.79
CA ALA A 365 12.58 27.87 7.81
C ALA A 365 13.06 26.51 7.29
N LEU A 366 12.65 26.12 6.08
CA LEU A 366 13.04 24.82 5.48
C LEU A 366 14.53 24.76 5.12
N ALA A 367 15.18 25.91 4.92
CA ALA A 367 16.62 25.99 4.67
C ALA A 367 17.48 25.98 5.96
N SER A 368 16.85 26.05 7.12
CA SER A 368 17.53 25.96 8.42
C SER A 368 17.76 24.51 8.86
N ASP A 369 18.67 24.30 9.83
CA ASP A 369 18.85 23.00 10.47
C ASP A 369 17.80 22.73 11.58
N GLY A 370 16.66 23.39 11.51
CA GLY A 370 15.61 23.36 12.52
C GLY A 370 14.61 22.21 12.36
N GLU A 371 13.60 22.25 13.22
CA GLU A 371 12.53 21.24 13.27
C GLU A 371 11.55 21.33 12.06
N ALA A 372 11.43 22.51 11.45
CA ALA A 372 10.47 22.77 10.38
C ALA A 372 10.66 21.85 9.17
N ALA A 373 11.89 21.66 8.71
CA ALA A 373 12.20 20.80 7.54
C ALA A 373 11.83 19.32 7.79
N VAL A 374 12.14 18.82 9.01
CA VAL A 374 11.80 17.45 9.41
C VAL A 374 10.28 17.26 9.44
N ARG A 375 9.56 18.15 10.12
CA ARG A 375 8.09 18.07 10.21
C ARG A 375 7.41 18.26 8.87
N PHE A 376 7.92 19.15 8.02
CA PHE A 376 7.40 19.32 6.68
C PHE A 376 7.46 18.01 5.88
N SER A 377 8.60 17.30 5.93
CA SER A 377 8.77 16.02 5.25
C SER A 377 7.84 14.93 5.80
N GLN A 378 7.67 14.85 7.13
CA GLN A 378 6.75 13.91 7.78
C GLN A 378 5.29 14.18 7.43
N VAL A 379 4.86 15.44 7.48
CA VAL A 379 3.48 15.85 7.19
C VAL A 379 3.16 15.66 5.70
N CYS A 380 4.12 15.89 4.81
CA CYS A 380 3.97 15.62 3.38
C CYS A 380 3.56 14.17 3.11
N GLY A 381 4.23 13.20 3.76
CA GLY A 381 3.89 11.78 3.65
C GLY A 381 2.50 11.46 4.16
N ALA A 382 2.15 11.98 5.34
CA ALA A 382 0.85 11.74 5.95
C ALA A 382 -0.32 12.31 5.12
N ILE A 383 -0.17 13.54 4.59
CA ILE A 383 -1.16 14.16 3.71
C ILE A 383 -1.32 13.35 2.43
N THR A 384 -0.21 12.94 1.79
CA THR A 384 -0.24 12.22 0.51
C THR A 384 -0.91 10.86 0.68
N ALA A 385 -0.53 10.07 1.69
CA ALA A 385 -1.12 8.76 1.94
C ALA A 385 -2.65 8.87 2.19
N LYS A 386 -3.06 9.78 3.08
CA LYS A 386 -4.49 9.98 3.40
C LYS A 386 -5.30 10.50 2.23
N ALA A 387 -4.77 11.47 1.49
CA ALA A 387 -5.50 12.09 0.40
C ALA A 387 -5.58 11.21 -0.85
N VAL A 388 -4.49 10.54 -1.21
CA VAL A 388 -4.42 9.77 -2.47
C VAL A 388 -4.95 8.36 -2.26
N GLU A 389 -4.32 7.58 -1.37
CA GLU A 389 -4.61 6.15 -1.25
C GLU A 389 -5.89 5.86 -0.47
N ASP A 390 -6.16 6.65 0.58
CA ASP A 390 -7.30 6.41 1.46
C ASP A 390 -8.54 7.24 1.08
N THR A 391 -8.46 8.15 0.11
CA THR A 391 -9.62 8.97 -0.27
C THR A 391 -9.80 9.05 -1.79
N MET A 392 -8.86 9.62 -2.54
CA MET A 392 -9.02 9.83 -3.99
C MET A 392 -9.21 8.51 -4.74
N PHE A 393 -8.53 7.43 -4.35
CA PHE A 393 -8.68 6.12 -4.97
C PHE A 393 -10.10 5.55 -4.86
N TYR A 394 -10.89 6.00 -3.90
CA TYR A 394 -12.29 5.61 -3.75
C TYR A 394 -13.27 6.56 -4.46
N GLN A 395 -12.78 7.71 -4.96
CA GLN A 395 -13.57 8.66 -5.76
C GLN A 395 -13.39 8.47 -7.26
N ALA A 396 -12.18 8.06 -7.70
CA ALA A 396 -11.91 7.84 -9.12
C ALA A 396 -12.58 6.56 -9.60
N ALA A 397 -13.22 6.59 -10.78
CA ALA A 397 -14.06 5.49 -11.25
C ALA A 397 -13.79 5.04 -12.72
N ARG A 398 -12.79 5.63 -13.42
CA ARG A 398 -12.50 5.30 -14.82
C ARG A 398 -12.06 3.84 -15.01
N LEU A 399 -11.01 3.42 -14.30
CA LEU A 399 -10.51 2.05 -14.29
C LEU A 399 -9.85 1.79 -12.92
N VAL A 400 -10.57 1.09 -12.04
CA VAL A 400 -10.17 0.99 -10.63
C VAL A 400 -8.96 0.07 -10.38
N SER A 401 -8.54 -0.73 -11.35
CA SER A 401 -7.29 -1.49 -11.29
C SER A 401 -6.03 -0.61 -11.23
N LEU A 402 -6.11 0.64 -11.67
CA LEU A 402 -5.02 1.62 -11.60
C LEU A 402 -4.89 2.30 -10.22
N GLN A 403 -5.87 2.08 -9.35
CA GLN A 403 -5.94 2.66 -7.99
C GLN A 403 -5.36 1.65 -7.01
N GLU A 404 -4.03 1.61 -6.95
CA GLU A 404 -3.30 0.69 -6.09
C GLU A 404 -2.13 1.40 -5.41
N VAL A 405 -1.65 0.86 -4.29
CA VAL A 405 -0.50 1.40 -3.55
C VAL A 405 0.69 1.59 -4.50
N GLY A 406 1.24 2.79 -4.52
CA GLY A 406 2.29 3.18 -5.48
C GLY A 406 1.81 3.38 -6.92
N GLY A 407 0.52 3.19 -7.20
CA GLY A 407 -0.09 3.42 -8.51
C GLY A 407 -0.42 4.89 -8.79
N ASN A 408 -0.66 5.20 -10.05
CA ASN A 408 -1.09 6.54 -10.48
C ASN A 408 -2.26 6.43 -11.46
N PRO A 409 -3.52 6.67 -11.02
CA PRO A 409 -4.70 6.59 -11.88
C PRO A 409 -4.72 7.60 -13.05
N ALA A 410 -3.90 8.65 -12.97
CA ALA A 410 -3.73 9.60 -14.07
C ALA A 410 -2.97 9.02 -15.27
N ARG A 411 -2.29 7.88 -15.08
CA ARG A 411 -1.52 7.17 -16.09
C ARG A 411 -2.25 5.90 -16.52
N PHE A 412 -2.72 5.89 -17.76
CA PHE A 412 -3.46 4.77 -18.31
C PHE A 412 -2.55 3.73 -18.94
N GLY A 413 -1.99 2.85 -18.10
CA GLY A 413 -1.11 1.76 -18.52
C GLY A 413 0.35 2.16 -18.76
N HIS A 414 1.14 1.17 -19.17
CA HIS A 414 2.58 1.29 -19.44
C HIS A 414 2.92 0.70 -20.82
N SER A 415 3.79 1.38 -21.54
CA SER A 415 4.35 0.84 -22.79
C SER A 415 5.36 -0.28 -22.51
N LEU A 416 5.62 -1.14 -23.50
CA LEU A 416 6.66 -2.16 -23.44
C LEU A 416 8.04 -1.57 -23.11
N ASN A 417 8.36 -0.42 -23.73
CA ASN A 417 9.64 0.24 -23.50
C ASN A 417 9.80 0.73 -22.05
N GLU A 418 8.75 1.31 -21.47
CA GLU A 418 8.77 1.74 -20.08
C GLU A 418 8.91 0.55 -19.13
N PHE A 419 8.17 -0.53 -19.37
CA PHE A 419 8.29 -1.79 -18.60
C PHE A 419 9.74 -2.33 -18.65
N HIS A 420 10.34 -2.39 -19.83
CA HIS A 420 11.71 -2.88 -19.96
C HIS A 420 12.74 -1.94 -19.34
N LEU A 421 12.53 -0.63 -19.40
CA LEU A 421 13.41 0.35 -18.77
C LEU A 421 13.40 0.20 -17.24
N SER A 422 12.23 0.15 -16.62
CA SER A 422 12.08 -0.05 -15.18
C SER A 422 12.75 -1.35 -14.72
N ASN A 423 12.51 -2.46 -15.43
CA ASN A 423 13.10 -3.75 -15.07
C ASN A 423 14.63 -3.77 -15.29
N SER A 424 15.13 -3.09 -16.33
CA SER A 424 16.59 -2.94 -16.55
C SER A 424 17.24 -2.14 -15.43
N GLU A 425 16.61 -1.06 -14.99
CA GLU A 425 17.07 -0.24 -13.87
C GLU A 425 17.05 -1.03 -12.55
N ARG A 426 15.98 -1.78 -12.28
CA ARG A 426 15.85 -2.65 -11.12
C ARG A 426 16.95 -3.72 -11.09
N ALA A 427 17.20 -4.39 -12.23
CA ALA A 427 18.27 -5.39 -12.34
C ALA A 427 19.66 -4.82 -12.04
N GLN A 428 19.95 -3.58 -12.47
CA GLN A 428 21.24 -2.96 -12.31
C GLN A 428 21.48 -2.34 -10.95
N ARG A 429 20.44 -1.73 -10.36
CA ARG A 429 20.57 -0.88 -9.17
C ARG A 429 20.12 -1.55 -7.89
N TRP A 430 19.09 -2.38 -7.99
CA TRP A 430 18.40 -2.98 -6.83
C TRP A 430 18.14 -4.47 -7.08
N PRO A 431 19.19 -5.28 -7.32
CA PRO A 431 19.01 -6.69 -7.73
C PRO A 431 18.34 -7.57 -6.66
N ALA A 432 18.38 -7.18 -5.39
CA ALA A 432 17.77 -7.89 -4.28
C ALA A 432 16.50 -7.17 -3.74
N THR A 433 15.98 -6.15 -4.45
CA THR A 433 14.70 -5.54 -4.09
C THR A 433 13.57 -6.56 -4.13
N MET A 434 12.59 -6.43 -3.26
CA MET A 434 11.38 -7.25 -3.36
C MET A 434 10.49 -6.75 -4.50
N THR A 435 9.71 -7.66 -5.07
CA THR A 435 8.65 -7.36 -6.03
C THR A 435 7.37 -8.04 -5.58
N THR A 436 6.24 -7.36 -5.66
CA THR A 436 4.95 -7.91 -5.22
C THR A 436 3.84 -7.72 -6.24
N LEU A 437 2.76 -8.49 -6.10
CA LEU A 437 1.49 -8.30 -6.80
C LEU A 437 0.32 -8.19 -5.81
N SER A 438 0.40 -8.81 -4.65
CA SER A 438 -0.59 -8.69 -3.56
C SER A 438 0.14 -8.58 -2.24
N THR A 439 -0.42 -7.79 -1.33
CA THR A 439 0.00 -7.68 0.07
C THR A 439 -1.23 -7.49 0.95
N HIS A 440 -1.03 -7.37 2.26
CA HIS A 440 -2.10 -6.99 3.18
C HIS A 440 -2.57 -5.53 3.02
N ASP A 441 -1.79 -4.67 2.31
CA ASP A 441 -2.11 -3.25 2.08
C ASP A 441 -2.67 -2.97 0.69
N THR A 442 -2.56 -3.92 -0.26
CA THR A 442 -3.11 -3.71 -1.60
C THR A 442 -4.62 -3.52 -1.56
N LYS A 443 -5.11 -2.58 -2.35
CA LYS A 443 -6.54 -2.25 -2.43
C LYS A 443 -7.37 -3.41 -3.01
N ARG A 444 -6.73 -4.27 -3.79
CA ARG A 444 -7.30 -5.48 -4.41
C ARG A 444 -6.23 -6.55 -4.55
N GLY A 445 -6.64 -7.80 -4.53
CA GLY A 445 -5.76 -8.90 -4.87
C GLY A 445 -5.35 -8.91 -6.35
N GLU A 446 -4.29 -9.64 -6.65
CA GLU A 446 -3.64 -9.62 -7.97
C GLU A 446 -4.57 -10.07 -9.10
N ASP A 447 -5.39 -11.11 -8.88
CA ASP A 447 -6.29 -11.64 -9.92
C ASP A 447 -7.53 -10.76 -10.08
N VAL A 448 -8.02 -10.16 -9.00
CA VAL A 448 -9.11 -9.15 -9.04
C VAL A 448 -8.65 -7.95 -9.85
N ARG A 449 -7.44 -7.47 -9.60
CA ARG A 449 -6.88 -6.33 -10.30
C ARG A 449 -6.64 -6.63 -11.79
N ALA A 450 -6.12 -7.82 -12.12
CA ALA A 450 -5.93 -8.25 -13.51
C ALA A 450 -7.27 -8.33 -14.26
N ARG A 451 -8.29 -8.92 -13.62
CA ARG A 451 -9.63 -9.01 -14.22
C ARG A 451 -10.26 -7.64 -14.47
N ILE A 452 -10.15 -6.71 -13.51
CA ILE A 452 -10.63 -5.34 -13.72
C ILE A 452 -9.81 -4.64 -14.81
N GLY A 453 -8.48 -4.86 -14.85
CA GLY A 453 -7.60 -4.31 -15.89
C GLY A 453 -8.00 -4.73 -17.31
N LEU A 454 -8.52 -5.96 -17.46
CA LEU A 454 -9.04 -6.48 -18.74
C LEU A 454 -10.16 -5.62 -19.32
N LEU A 455 -10.91 -4.86 -18.50
CA LEU A 455 -11.92 -3.92 -19.00
C LEU A 455 -11.35 -2.87 -19.96
N SER A 456 -10.03 -2.61 -19.90
CA SER A 456 -9.36 -1.76 -20.89
C SER A 456 -9.37 -2.37 -22.30
N GLN A 457 -9.31 -3.70 -22.41
CA GLN A 457 -9.41 -4.42 -23.68
C GLN A 457 -10.86 -4.61 -24.14
N ALA A 458 -11.83 -4.62 -23.21
CA ALA A 458 -13.25 -4.82 -23.44
C ALA A 458 -14.06 -3.53 -23.21
N ALA A 459 -13.47 -2.35 -23.41
CA ALA A 459 -14.03 -1.06 -23.02
C ALA A 459 -15.42 -0.77 -23.60
N GLU A 460 -15.63 -1.08 -24.86
CA GLU A 460 -16.93 -0.91 -25.56
C GLU A 460 -18.03 -1.83 -25.00
N THR A 461 -17.68 -3.10 -24.74
CA THR A 461 -18.59 -4.08 -24.17
C THR A 461 -18.97 -3.71 -22.75
N TRP A 462 -17.98 -3.31 -21.94
CA TRP A 462 -18.19 -2.82 -20.59
C TRP A 462 -19.08 -1.57 -20.55
N ALA A 463 -18.82 -0.59 -21.43
CA ALA A 463 -19.60 0.64 -21.47
C ALA A 463 -21.08 0.36 -21.76
N ARG A 464 -21.37 -0.48 -22.78
CA ARG A 464 -22.77 -0.87 -23.13
C ARG A 464 -23.43 -1.63 -21.97
N ALA A 465 -22.72 -2.52 -21.33
CA ALA A 465 -23.22 -3.29 -20.17
C ALA A 465 -23.61 -2.35 -19.02
N VAL A 466 -22.71 -1.46 -18.62
CA VAL A 466 -22.97 -0.50 -17.53
C VAL A 466 -24.17 0.41 -17.86
N GLU A 467 -24.27 0.89 -19.09
CA GLU A 467 -25.42 1.72 -19.52
C GLU A 467 -26.73 0.95 -19.39
N SER A 468 -26.76 -0.30 -19.86
CA SER A 468 -27.96 -1.17 -19.74
C SER A 468 -28.27 -1.45 -18.24
N TRP A 469 -27.28 -1.75 -17.44
CA TRP A 469 -27.49 -2.04 -16.00
C TRP A 469 -28.01 -0.85 -15.21
N GLN A 470 -27.60 0.36 -15.58
CA GLN A 470 -28.12 1.59 -14.99
C GLN A 470 -29.63 1.82 -15.33
N GLU A 471 -30.09 1.38 -16.49
CA GLU A 471 -31.51 1.44 -16.83
C GLU A 471 -32.33 0.40 -16.04
N ILE A 472 -31.76 -0.80 -15.79
CA ILE A 472 -32.43 -1.90 -15.09
C ILE A 472 -32.46 -1.65 -13.59
N THR A 473 -31.31 -1.30 -13.02
CA THR A 473 -31.10 -1.11 -11.56
C THR A 473 -30.27 0.14 -11.31
N PRO A 474 -30.92 1.33 -11.35
CA PRO A 474 -30.23 2.60 -11.12
C PRO A 474 -29.50 2.63 -9.78
N GLY A 475 -28.23 3.04 -9.82
CA GLY A 475 -27.39 3.11 -8.62
C GLY A 475 -27.65 4.33 -7.73
N PRO A 476 -27.07 4.36 -6.51
CA PRO A 476 -27.30 5.43 -5.55
C PRO A 476 -26.73 6.79 -6.01
N ASP A 477 -25.59 6.77 -6.65
CA ASP A 477 -24.95 7.86 -7.41
C ASP A 477 -23.99 7.25 -8.44
N GLY A 478 -23.62 8.04 -9.46
CA GLY A 478 -22.90 7.49 -10.60
C GLY A 478 -21.48 7.05 -10.29
N ALA A 479 -20.74 7.80 -9.48
CA ALA A 479 -19.34 7.48 -9.15
C ALA A 479 -19.25 6.22 -8.29
N THR A 480 -20.04 6.16 -7.21
CA THR A 480 -20.14 4.97 -6.33
C THR A 480 -20.56 3.74 -7.14
N THR A 481 -21.55 3.89 -8.03
CA THR A 481 -22.05 2.79 -8.84
C THR A 481 -20.98 2.23 -9.75
N LEU A 482 -20.33 3.09 -10.55
CA LEU A 482 -19.28 2.66 -11.48
C LEU A 482 -18.08 2.05 -10.75
N PHE A 483 -17.71 2.59 -9.59
CA PHE A 483 -16.67 2.04 -8.74
C PHE A 483 -17.02 0.64 -8.22
N LEU A 484 -18.22 0.48 -7.66
CA LEU A 484 -18.66 -0.81 -7.08
C LEU A 484 -18.88 -1.88 -8.17
N LEU A 485 -19.46 -1.54 -9.33
CA LEU A 485 -19.63 -2.49 -10.43
C LEU A 485 -18.30 -3.09 -10.91
N GLN A 486 -17.22 -2.30 -11.01
CA GLN A 486 -15.91 -2.82 -11.37
C GLN A 486 -15.36 -3.77 -10.32
N ASN A 487 -15.51 -3.46 -9.02
CA ASN A 487 -15.08 -4.34 -7.94
C ASN A 487 -15.93 -5.62 -7.88
N MET A 488 -17.24 -5.53 -8.11
CA MET A 488 -18.12 -6.71 -8.24
C MET A 488 -17.69 -7.59 -9.41
N PHE A 489 -17.44 -7.01 -10.58
CA PHE A 489 -16.91 -7.73 -11.75
C PHE A 489 -15.59 -8.44 -11.40
N GLY A 490 -14.70 -7.78 -10.65
CA GLY A 490 -13.41 -8.32 -10.21
C GLY A 490 -13.51 -9.57 -9.34
N VAL A 491 -14.52 -9.65 -8.44
CA VAL A 491 -14.67 -10.75 -7.47
C VAL A 491 -15.79 -11.74 -7.84
N TRP A 492 -16.55 -11.49 -8.90
CA TRP A 492 -17.64 -12.37 -9.30
C TRP A 492 -17.13 -13.77 -9.69
N PRO A 493 -17.90 -14.85 -9.42
CA PRO A 493 -17.47 -16.20 -9.79
C PRO A 493 -17.17 -16.35 -11.28
N ALA A 494 -15.98 -16.84 -11.63
CA ALA A 494 -15.53 -16.96 -13.02
C ALA A 494 -16.29 -18.02 -13.85
N ASP A 495 -17.04 -18.90 -13.18
CA ASP A 495 -17.94 -19.87 -13.83
C ASP A 495 -19.33 -19.30 -14.15
N GLY A 496 -19.53 -18.00 -13.90
CA GLY A 496 -20.79 -17.29 -14.21
C GLY A 496 -21.93 -17.56 -13.23
N ARG A 497 -21.74 -18.41 -12.21
CA ARG A 497 -22.80 -18.65 -11.23
C ARG A 497 -23.13 -17.39 -10.43
N PRO A 498 -24.36 -17.29 -9.88
CA PRO A 498 -24.77 -16.13 -9.10
C PRO A 498 -23.86 -15.90 -7.88
N ALA A 499 -23.54 -14.65 -7.57
CA ALA A 499 -22.76 -14.28 -6.37
C ALA A 499 -23.42 -14.76 -5.08
N SER A 500 -24.75 -14.80 -5.03
CA SER A 500 -25.54 -15.34 -3.90
C SER A 500 -25.27 -16.83 -3.62
N SER A 501 -24.75 -17.57 -4.61
CA SER A 501 -24.36 -18.98 -4.44
C SER A 501 -22.98 -19.20 -3.80
N VAL A 502 -22.19 -18.14 -3.64
CA VAL A 502 -20.86 -18.17 -3.04
C VAL A 502 -20.95 -17.76 -1.58
N ALA A 503 -20.58 -18.69 -0.69
CA ALA A 503 -20.63 -18.44 0.75
C ALA A 503 -19.82 -17.20 1.14
N GLY A 504 -20.43 -16.27 1.87
CA GLY A 504 -19.81 -15.07 2.39
C GLY A 504 -19.56 -13.94 1.37
N LEU A 505 -19.72 -14.14 0.05
CA LEU A 505 -19.43 -13.11 -0.94
C LEU A 505 -20.35 -11.88 -0.77
N ARG A 506 -21.64 -12.09 -0.55
CA ARG A 506 -22.59 -10.98 -0.27
C ARG A 506 -22.11 -10.12 0.91
N GLU A 507 -21.81 -10.75 2.05
CA GLU A 507 -21.35 -10.05 3.24
C GLU A 507 -20.06 -9.26 2.98
N ARG A 508 -19.09 -9.88 2.28
CA ARG A 508 -17.84 -9.22 1.88
C ARG A 508 -18.09 -7.99 1.02
N LEU A 509 -19.00 -8.07 0.05
CA LEU A 509 -19.36 -6.94 -0.81
C LEU A 509 -20.02 -5.80 -0.01
N HIS A 510 -20.87 -6.11 0.97
CA HIS A 510 -21.46 -5.11 1.83
C HIS A 510 -20.43 -4.42 2.72
N LEU A 511 -19.54 -5.17 3.35
CA LEU A 511 -18.46 -4.61 4.18
C LEU A 511 -17.48 -3.75 3.36
N PHE A 512 -17.13 -4.23 2.16
CA PHE A 512 -16.29 -3.47 1.23
C PHE A 512 -16.96 -2.17 0.79
N ALA A 513 -18.24 -2.22 0.42
CA ALA A 513 -18.98 -1.04 -0.03
C ALA A 513 -19.08 0.02 1.07
N GLU A 514 -19.39 -0.39 2.30
CA GLU A 514 -19.41 0.51 3.46
C GLU A 514 -18.07 1.20 3.67
N LYS A 515 -16.97 0.43 3.66
CA LYS A 515 -15.63 1.00 3.74
C LYS A 515 -15.36 1.96 2.58
N ALA A 516 -15.65 1.55 1.35
CA ALA A 516 -15.34 2.34 0.16
C ALA A 516 -16.05 3.70 0.13
N ILE A 517 -17.34 3.74 0.47
CA ILE A 517 -18.10 5.00 0.48
C ILE A 517 -17.70 5.93 1.62
N ARG A 518 -17.31 5.37 2.77
CA ARG A 518 -16.82 6.16 3.92
C ARG A 518 -15.43 6.72 3.65
N GLU A 519 -14.52 5.94 3.05
CA GLU A 519 -13.20 6.43 2.64
C GLU A 519 -13.30 7.48 1.52
N ALA A 520 -14.22 7.30 0.56
CA ALA A 520 -14.48 8.30 -0.46
C ALA A 520 -14.86 9.67 0.11
N GLY A 521 -15.57 9.70 1.25
CA GLY A 521 -15.92 10.91 1.98
C GLY A 521 -16.81 11.91 1.22
N VAL A 522 -17.60 11.42 0.22
CA VAL A 522 -18.42 12.30 -0.62
C VAL A 522 -19.82 12.46 -0.05
N HIS A 523 -20.51 11.38 0.27
CA HIS A 523 -21.88 11.37 0.81
C HIS A 523 -21.92 10.92 2.27
N THR A 524 -20.98 10.14 2.70
CA THR A 524 -20.83 9.59 4.04
C THR A 524 -19.36 9.51 4.41
N SER A 525 -19.01 9.48 5.69
CA SER A 525 -17.64 9.33 6.14
C SER A 525 -17.58 8.54 7.44
N TRP A 526 -16.38 8.19 7.90
CA TRP A 526 -16.18 7.58 9.22
C TRP A 526 -16.59 8.52 10.36
N GLU A 527 -16.38 9.83 10.17
CA GLU A 527 -16.68 10.86 11.15
C GLU A 527 -18.15 11.28 11.16
N GLU A 528 -18.78 11.30 9.99
CA GLU A 528 -20.15 11.76 9.80
C GLU A 528 -20.92 10.77 8.90
N PRO A 529 -21.34 9.59 9.45
CA PRO A 529 -22.05 8.59 8.68
C PRO A 529 -23.46 9.07 8.27
N ASP A 530 -23.74 9.03 6.95
CA ASP A 530 -25.10 9.19 6.42
C ASP A 530 -25.76 7.81 6.29
N VAL A 531 -26.46 7.39 7.35
CA VAL A 531 -27.19 6.11 7.40
C VAL A 531 -28.20 5.98 6.27
N GLY A 532 -28.79 7.09 5.81
CA GLY A 532 -29.75 7.10 4.72
C GLY A 532 -29.09 6.74 3.38
N PHE A 533 -27.92 7.32 3.09
CA PHE A 533 -27.14 7.00 1.90
C PHE A 533 -26.58 5.57 1.97
N GLU A 534 -25.98 5.18 3.09
CA GLU A 534 -25.45 3.82 3.28
C GLU A 534 -26.52 2.76 3.07
N LYS A 535 -27.73 2.96 3.61
CA LYS A 535 -28.86 2.06 3.36
C LYS A 535 -29.26 1.96 1.89
N LYS A 536 -29.17 3.07 1.12
CA LYS A 536 -29.45 3.03 -0.33
C LYS A 536 -28.40 2.20 -1.07
N VAL A 537 -27.12 2.34 -0.71
CA VAL A 537 -26.02 1.55 -1.30
C VAL A 537 -26.23 0.06 -1.00
N HIS A 538 -26.51 -0.31 0.24
CA HIS A 538 -26.78 -1.71 0.60
C HIS A 538 -27.99 -2.29 -0.10
N GLY A 539 -29.08 -1.55 -0.19
CA GLY A 539 -30.29 -1.99 -0.93
C GLY A 539 -30.06 -2.14 -2.42
N TRP A 540 -29.23 -1.27 -3.01
CA TRP A 540 -28.82 -1.38 -4.42
C TRP A 540 -27.95 -2.63 -4.65
N LEU A 541 -26.97 -2.89 -3.77
CA LEU A 541 -26.13 -4.10 -3.85
C LEU A 541 -26.98 -5.38 -3.83
N ASP A 542 -27.94 -5.47 -2.92
CA ASP A 542 -28.87 -6.62 -2.86
C ASP A 542 -29.68 -6.74 -4.16
N ALA A 543 -30.19 -5.63 -4.69
CA ALA A 543 -30.95 -5.62 -5.93
C ALA A 543 -30.10 -6.05 -7.15
N VAL A 544 -28.80 -5.71 -7.17
CA VAL A 544 -27.86 -6.19 -8.20
C VAL A 544 -27.58 -7.68 -7.99
N ILE A 545 -27.23 -8.12 -6.79
CA ILE A 545 -26.84 -9.52 -6.51
C ILE A 545 -27.97 -10.49 -6.81
N ASP A 546 -29.20 -10.15 -6.47
CA ASP A 546 -30.38 -11.01 -6.61
C ASP A 546 -31.17 -10.78 -7.90
N GLY A 547 -30.88 -9.70 -8.61
CA GLY A 547 -31.60 -9.26 -9.79
C GLY A 547 -30.98 -9.68 -11.14
N PRO A 548 -31.59 -9.23 -12.25
CA PRO A 548 -31.12 -9.57 -13.58
C PRO A 548 -29.69 -9.04 -13.87
N VAL A 549 -29.32 -7.89 -13.31
CA VAL A 549 -27.96 -7.33 -13.47
C VAL A 549 -26.90 -8.27 -12.95
N GLY A 550 -27.14 -8.96 -11.82
CA GLY A 550 -26.21 -9.96 -11.29
C GLY A 550 -26.00 -11.15 -12.23
N SER A 551 -27.06 -11.58 -12.93
CA SER A 551 -26.93 -12.62 -13.97
C SER A 551 -26.07 -12.13 -15.14
N GLU A 552 -26.32 -10.90 -15.63
CA GLU A 552 -25.56 -10.33 -16.75
C GLU A 552 -24.09 -10.06 -16.38
N ILE A 553 -23.80 -9.67 -15.12
CA ILE A 553 -22.42 -9.61 -14.63
C ILE A 553 -21.78 -11.01 -14.68
N GLY A 554 -22.49 -12.06 -14.23
CA GLY A 554 -22.03 -13.43 -14.28
C GLY A 554 -21.70 -13.90 -15.69
N ASP A 555 -22.58 -13.63 -16.65
CA ASP A 555 -22.39 -13.97 -18.05
C ASP A 555 -21.17 -13.27 -18.65
N LEU A 556 -21.00 -11.97 -18.39
CA LEU A 556 -19.85 -11.20 -18.85
C LEU A 556 -18.54 -11.67 -18.22
N VAL A 557 -18.55 -11.97 -16.91
CA VAL A 557 -17.38 -12.53 -16.21
C VAL A 557 -17.00 -13.88 -16.78
N HIS A 558 -17.97 -14.75 -17.06
CA HIS A 558 -17.72 -16.07 -17.64
C HIS A 558 -17.12 -15.96 -19.05
N GLU A 559 -17.67 -15.09 -19.88
CA GLU A 559 -17.17 -14.84 -21.26
C GLU A 559 -15.71 -14.35 -21.22
N LEU A 560 -15.40 -13.41 -20.33
CA LEU A 560 -14.08 -12.78 -20.25
C LEU A 560 -13.07 -13.55 -19.37
N ALA A 561 -13.49 -14.60 -18.64
CA ALA A 561 -12.63 -15.33 -17.69
C ALA A 561 -11.33 -15.87 -18.31
N PRO A 562 -11.31 -16.48 -19.53
CA PRO A 562 -10.06 -16.97 -20.12
C PRO A 562 -9.03 -15.86 -20.33
N HIS A 563 -9.46 -14.66 -20.66
CA HIS A 563 -8.61 -13.49 -20.87
C HIS A 563 -8.11 -12.90 -19.55
N ALA A 564 -8.97 -12.86 -18.51
CA ALA A 564 -8.59 -12.47 -17.17
C ALA A 564 -7.52 -13.41 -16.59
N TRP A 565 -7.69 -14.71 -16.78
CA TRP A 565 -6.66 -15.70 -16.38
C TRP A 565 -5.36 -15.55 -17.17
N SER A 566 -5.45 -15.21 -18.47
CA SER A 566 -4.28 -14.92 -19.29
C SER A 566 -3.47 -13.76 -18.70
N ASP A 567 -4.11 -12.65 -18.35
CA ASP A 567 -3.45 -11.48 -17.77
C ASP A 567 -2.91 -11.80 -16.36
N SER A 568 -3.66 -12.57 -15.55
CA SER A 568 -3.20 -13.04 -14.23
C SER A 568 -1.94 -13.90 -14.32
N LEU A 569 -1.87 -14.86 -15.25
CA LEU A 569 -0.69 -15.70 -15.46
C LEU A 569 0.49 -14.91 -16.02
N SER A 570 0.20 -13.96 -16.91
CA SER A 570 1.21 -13.08 -17.50
C SER A 570 1.90 -12.22 -16.43
N GLN A 571 1.14 -11.47 -15.63
CA GLN A 571 1.75 -10.68 -14.54
C GLN A 571 2.49 -11.55 -13.52
N LYS A 572 1.94 -12.74 -13.18
CA LYS A 572 2.57 -13.65 -12.22
C LYS A 572 3.91 -14.18 -12.74
N LEU A 573 3.99 -14.69 -13.97
CA LEU A 573 5.24 -15.17 -14.51
C LEU A 573 6.27 -14.04 -14.68
N LEU A 574 5.84 -12.86 -15.16
CA LEU A 574 6.69 -11.68 -15.29
C LEU A 574 7.29 -11.26 -13.94
N GLN A 575 6.50 -11.28 -12.86
CA GLN A 575 6.97 -11.00 -11.50
C GLN A 575 7.94 -12.07 -11.01
N LEU A 576 7.56 -13.34 -11.10
CA LEU A 576 8.34 -14.47 -10.57
C LEU A 576 9.72 -14.58 -11.21
N CYS A 577 9.84 -14.24 -12.48
CA CYS A 577 11.09 -14.35 -13.24
C CYS A 577 11.78 -13.01 -13.52
N GLY A 578 11.16 -11.89 -13.13
CA GLY A 578 11.72 -10.55 -13.23
C GLY A 578 12.92 -10.31 -12.33
N PRO A 579 13.56 -9.14 -12.47
CA PRO A 579 14.61 -8.69 -11.54
C PRO A 579 14.04 -8.47 -10.13
N GLY A 580 14.79 -8.91 -9.11
CA GLY A 580 14.41 -8.80 -7.72
C GLY A 580 14.00 -10.15 -7.11
N ILE A 581 13.43 -10.09 -5.91
CA ILE A 581 12.97 -11.23 -5.11
C ILE A 581 11.45 -11.16 -5.07
N PRO A 582 10.74 -12.10 -5.70
CA PRO A 582 9.27 -12.07 -5.74
C PRO A 582 8.66 -12.44 -4.39
N ASP A 583 7.79 -11.58 -3.89
CA ASP A 583 6.85 -11.91 -2.81
C ASP A 583 5.63 -12.64 -3.38
N ILE A 584 5.20 -13.69 -2.69
CA ILE A 584 3.93 -14.36 -2.95
C ILE A 584 3.10 -14.23 -1.68
N TYR A 585 2.14 -13.33 -1.72
CA TYR A 585 1.23 -13.15 -0.60
C TYR A 585 0.44 -14.44 -0.34
N GLN A 586 0.12 -14.69 0.93
CA GLN A 586 -0.58 -15.90 1.36
C GLN A 586 -1.84 -16.15 0.51
N GLY A 587 -1.93 -17.34 -0.08
CA GLY A 587 -3.07 -17.76 -0.89
C GLY A 587 -2.98 -17.45 -2.38
N CYS A 588 -2.03 -16.61 -2.82
CA CYS A 588 -1.87 -16.20 -4.21
C CYS A 588 -1.23 -17.25 -5.13
N GLU A 589 -1.03 -18.46 -4.66
CA GLU A 589 -0.62 -19.61 -5.48
C GLU A 589 -1.76 -20.11 -6.38
N LEU A 590 -3.01 -19.85 -5.99
CA LEU A 590 -4.23 -20.13 -6.75
C LEU A 590 -4.92 -18.81 -7.12
N TRP A 591 -6.05 -18.90 -7.86
CA TRP A 591 -6.91 -17.73 -8.06
C TRP A 591 -7.40 -17.21 -6.72
N GLU A 592 -7.34 -15.89 -6.56
CA GLU A 592 -7.81 -15.23 -5.37
C GLU A 592 -8.79 -14.10 -5.73
N ASP A 593 -9.75 -13.85 -4.84
CA ASP A 593 -10.86 -12.92 -5.04
C ASP A 593 -10.91 -11.84 -3.95
N THR A 594 -9.75 -11.46 -3.40
CA THR A 594 -9.71 -10.56 -2.25
C THR A 594 -9.83 -9.09 -2.64
N LEU A 595 -10.53 -8.35 -1.81
CA LEU A 595 -10.62 -6.90 -1.79
C LEU A 595 -9.67 -6.35 -0.70
N VAL A 596 -9.80 -5.06 -0.37
CA VAL A 596 -8.94 -4.40 0.62
C VAL A 596 -9.11 -4.98 2.03
N ASP A 597 -8.09 -4.77 2.88
CA ASP A 597 -8.13 -5.11 4.31
C ASP A 597 -9.50 -4.74 4.96
N PRO A 598 -10.11 -5.65 5.75
CA PRO A 598 -9.59 -6.93 6.23
C PRO A 598 -9.85 -8.15 5.33
N ASP A 599 -10.47 -8.00 4.17
CA ASP A 599 -10.86 -9.11 3.28
C ASP A 599 -9.66 -9.92 2.77
N ASN A 600 -8.53 -9.26 2.52
CA ASN A 600 -7.27 -9.90 2.08
C ASN A 600 -6.51 -10.65 3.18
N ARG A 601 -7.02 -10.67 4.43
CA ARG A 601 -6.44 -11.42 5.56
C ARG A 601 -7.24 -12.66 5.93
N ARG A 602 -8.10 -13.14 5.05
CA ARG A 602 -8.89 -14.38 5.27
C ARG A 602 -7.95 -15.58 5.45
N PRO A 603 -8.31 -16.56 6.31
CA PRO A 603 -7.54 -17.78 6.47
C PRO A 603 -7.33 -18.53 5.16
N VAL A 604 -6.13 -19.06 4.96
CA VAL A 604 -5.73 -19.81 3.76
C VAL A 604 -5.68 -21.30 4.06
N ASP A 605 -6.32 -22.12 3.21
CA ASP A 605 -6.22 -23.57 3.29
C ASP A 605 -4.91 -24.06 2.62
N PHE A 606 -3.85 -24.11 3.40
CA PHE A 606 -2.54 -24.59 2.94
C PHE A 606 -2.52 -26.10 2.67
N ALA A 607 -3.38 -26.88 3.35
CA ALA A 607 -3.45 -28.32 3.14
C ALA A 607 -4.01 -28.65 1.75
N ALA A 608 -5.08 -27.96 1.34
CA ALA A 608 -5.64 -28.08 -0.01
C ALA A 608 -4.61 -27.72 -1.09
N ARG A 609 -3.84 -26.65 -0.87
CA ARG A 609 -2.77 -26.21 -1.79
C ARG A 609 -1.66 -27.25 -1.90
N ALA A 610 -1.19 -27.78 -0.79
CA ALA A 610 -0.17 -28.82 -0.77
C ALA A 610 -0.66 -30.10 -1.48
N GLY A 611 -1.91 -30.49 -1.26
CA GLY A 611 -2.55 -31.63 -1.95
C GLY A 611 -2.64 -31.41 -3.46
N LEU A 612 -3.05 -30.23 -3.90
CA LEU A 612 -3.10 -29.90 -5.32
C LEU A 612 -1.70 -29.94 -5.94
N LEU A 613 -0.71 -29.30 -5.33
CA LEU A 613 0.68 -29.29 -5.83
C LEU A 613 1.22 -30.71 -6.03
N GLN A 614 0.95 -31.62 -5.08
CA GLN A 614 1.37 -33.02 -5.18
C GLN A 614 0.65 -33.81 -6.31
N SER A 615 -0.55 -33.39 -6.68
CA SER A 615 -1.36 -34.04 -7.72
C SER A 615 -1.02 -33.61 -9.14
N LEU A 616 -0.25 -32.53 -9.33
CA LEU A 616 0.10 -31.98 -10.64
C LEU A 616 1.09 -32.89 -11.37
N THR A 617 0.66 -33.52 -12.47
CA THR A 617 1.45 -34.47 -13.25
C THR A 617 1.75 -34.03 -14.68
N GLY A 618 1.26 -32.86 -15.10
CA GLY A 618 1.46 -32.29 -16.46
C GLY A 618 0.85 -30.91 -16.55
N THR A 619 1.03 -30.24 -17.68
CA THR A 619 0.51 -28.89 -17.92
C THR A 619 -1.01 -28.84 -17.68
N PRO A 620 -1.51 -28.15 -16.64
CA PRO A 620 -2.95 -28.08 -16.37
C PRO A 620 -3.70 -27.26 -17.41
N ALA A 621 -5.01 -27.48 -17.49
CA ALA A 621 -5.90 -26.61 -18.24
C ALA A 621 -6.01 -25.23 -17.57
N LEU A 622 -6.35 -24.23 -18.38
CA LEU A 622 -6.68 -22.91 -17.89
C LEU A 622 -8.18 -22.89 -17.54
N ASP A 623 -8.47 -23.03 -16.26
CA ASP A 623 -9.83 -23.19 -15.72
C ASP A 623 -10.00 -22.55 -14.33
N THR A 624 -11.17 -22.75 -13.74
CA THR A 624 -11.54 -22.18 -12.44
C THR A 624 -10.77 -22.78 -11.25
N THR A 625 -10.04 -23.89 -11.42
CA THR A 625 -9.32 -24.56 -10.30
C THR A 625 -8.07 -23.79 -9.85
N GLY A 626 -7.49 -22.95 -10.73
CA GLY A 626 -6.23 -22.28 -10.47
C GLY A 626 -4.99 -23.19 -10.58
N ALA A 627 -5.15 -24.44 -10.98
CA ALA A 627 -4.05 -25.40 -11.12
C ALA A 627 -2.95 -24.88 -12.08
N ALA A 628 -3.32 -24.19 -13.15
CA ALA A 628 -2.39 -23.55 -14.08
C ALA A 628 -1.53 -22.46 -13.41
N LYS A 629 -2.11 -21.67 -12.51
CA LYS A 629 -1.38 -20.66 -11.75
C LYS A 629 -0.39 -21.30 -10.80
N MET A 630 -0.81 -22.31 -10.03
CA MET A 630 0.07 -23.06 -9.14
C MET A 630 1.22 -23.73 -9.90
N TRP A 631 0.95 -24.27 -11.09
CA TRP A 631 1.96 -24.85 -11.97
C TRP A 631 3.05 -23.85 -12.33
N ILE A 632 2.65 -22.65 -12.76
CA ILE A 632 3.58 -21.59 -13.13
C ILE A 632 4.38 -21.12 -11.91
N VAL A 633 3.72 -20.92 -10.77
CA VAL A 633 4.38 -20.51 -9.50
C VAL A 633 5.43 -21.56 -9.11
N ALA A 634 5.08 -22.84 -9.10
CA ALA A 634 5.98 -23.91 -8.70
C ALA A 634 7.20 -23.99 -9.64
N TYR A 635 6.98 -24.03 -10.95
CA TYR A 635 8.06 -24.18 -11.92
C TYR A 635 8.99 -22.98 -11.99
N ALA A 636 8.45 -21.77 -11.86
CA ALA A 636 9.25 -20.55 -11.79
C ALA A 636 10.11 -20.51 -10.51
N LEU A 637 9.56 -20.86 -9.35
CA LEU A 637 10.31 -20.88 -8.08
C LEU A 637 11.34 -22.00 -8.05
N TRP A 638 11.04 -23.19 -8.58
CA TRP A 638 12.02 -24.27 -8.70
C TRP A 638 13.18 -23.85 -9.60
N LEU A 639 12.89 -23.18 -10.73
CA LEU A 639 13.95 -22.68 -11.61
C LEU A 639 14.81 -21.61 -10.92
N ARG A 640 14.22 -20.73 -10.12
CA ARG A 640 14.98 -19.76 -9.32
C ARG A 640 15.91 -20.43 -8.32
N ARG A 641 15.48 -21.53 -7.70
CA ARG A 641 16.33 -22.34 -6.79
C ARG A 641 17.43 -23.10 -7.54
N GLU A 642 17.14 -23.60 -8.74
CA GLU A 642 18.12 -24.29 -9.59
C GLU A 642 19.19 -23.33 -10.13
N ARG A 643 18.81 -22.07 -10.43
CA ARG A 643 19.66 -21.05 -11.10
C ARG A 643 19.56 -19.68 -10.45
N PRO A 644 19.88 -19.56 -9.15
CA PRO A 644 19.67 -18.30 -8.42
C PRO A 644 20.40 -17.13 -9.05
N ASP A 645 21.60 -17.34 -9.57
CA ASP A 645 22.46 -16.29 -10.17
C ASP A 645 21.91 -15.73 -11.50
N CYS A 646 20.93 -16.39 -12.11
CA CYS A 646 20.23 -15.84 -13.28
C CYS A 646 19.21 -14.77 -12.88
N PHE A 647 18.76 -14.74 -11.62
CA PHE A 647 17.64 -13.91 -11.16
C PHE A 647 18.12 -12.78 -10.24
N VAL A 648 18.79 -13.08 -9.14
CA VAL A 648 19.32 -12.08 -8.22
C VAL A 648 20.74 -11.68 -8.68
N GLY A 649 20.90 -10.43 -9.12
CA GLY A 649 22.16 -9.95 -9.70
C GLY A 649 22.45 -10.44 -11.12
N GLY A 650 21.56 -11.23 -11.72
CA GLY A 650 21.65 -11.69 -13.10
C GLY A 650 21.32 -10.61 -14.14
N THR A 651 21.63 -10.89 -15.40
CA THR A 651 21.34 -9.99 -16.51
C THR A 651 19.85 -9.91 -16.79
N TYR A 652 19.41 -8.78 -17.34
CA TYR A 652 18.08 -8.59 -17.91
C TYR A 652 18.23 -8.08 -19.34
N LEU A 653 17.72 -8.81 -20.31
CA LEU A 653 17.81 -8.46 -21.74
C LEU A 653 16.40 -8.43 -22.33
N PRO A 654 15.85 -7.27 -22.71
CA PRO A 654 14.58 -7.19 -23.43
C PRO A 654 14.61 -8.00 -24.73
N LEU A 655 13.51 -8.69 -25.03
CA LEU A 655 13.30 -9.37 -26.31
C LEU A 655 12.03 -8.82 -26.95
N PHE A 656 12.07 -8.60 -28.25
CA PHE A 656 10.95 -8.05 -29.00
C PHE A 656 10.52 -9.01 -30.10
N ALA A 657 9.22 -9.17 -30.28
CA ALA A 657 8.69 -9.93 -31.39
C ALA A 657 8.83 -9.14 -32.71
N THR A 658 8.64 -9.84 -33.82
CA THR A 658 8.55 -9.25 -35.16
C THR A 658 7.33 -9.84 -35.85
N GLY A 659 6.51 -9.01 -36.46
CA GLY A 659 5.28 -9.38 -37.15
C GLY A 659 4.09 -8.51 -36.78
N GLU A 660 2.93 -8.83 -37.31
CA GLU A 660 1.72 -8.00 -37.19
C GLU A 660 1.25 -7.79 -35.74
N GLN A 661 1.46 -8.81 -34.88
CA GLN A 661 1.04 -8.78 -33.46
C GLN A 661 2.23 -8.56 -32.49
N GLU A 662 3.32 -7.91 -32.93
CA GLU A 662 4.54 -7.73 -32.13
C GLU A 662 4.29 -7.02 -30.81
N GLY A 663 3.38 -6.05 -30.75
CA GLY A 663 2.99 -5.32 -29.54
C GLY A 663 2.25 -6.14 -28.47
N ARG A 664 1.87 -7.39 -28.78
CA ARG A 664 1.10 -8.27 -27.87
C ARG A 664 1.96 -9.28 -27.10
N LEU A 665 3.29 -9.14 -27.20
CA LEU A 665 4.27 -9.92 -26.46
C LEU A 665 5.01 -9.06 -25.44
N VAL A 666 5.15 -9.56 -24.22
CA VAL A 666 6.17 -9.11 -23.25
C VAL A 666 7.20 -10.22 -23.12
N ALA A 667 8.46 -9.99 -23.47
CA ALA A 667 9.48 -11.02 -23.36
C ALA A 667 10.84 -10.44 -22.96
N TYR A 668 11.59 -11.21 -22.18
CA TYR A 668 12.95 -10.88 -21.80
C TYR A 668 13.76 -12.15 -21.52
N ALA A 669 15.07 -12.03 -21.60
CA ALA A 669 15.98 -13.10 -21.24
C ALA A 669 16.74 -12.78 -19.94
N ARG A 670 17.05 -13.85 -19.19
CA ARG A 670 17.85 -13.81 -17.96
C ARG A 670 19.06 -14.72 -18.12
N GLY A 671 20.14 -14.37 -17.43
CA GLY A 671 21.37 -15.15 -17.39
C GLY A 671 22.27 -14.67 -16.27
N ARG A 672 23.35 -15.40 -16.01
CA ARG A 672 24.36 -14.93 -15.05
C ARG A 672 25.02 -13.65 -15.55
N ALA A 673 25.51 -12.86 -14.62
CA ALA A 673 26.20 -11.60 -14.96
C ALA A 673 27.40 -11.86 -15.90
N GLY A 674 27.37 -11.19 -17.06
CA GLY A 674 28.44 -11.32 -18.08
C GLY A 674 28.38 -12.57 -18.94
N GLU A 675 27.38 -13.45 -18.74
CA GLU A 675 27.20 -14.68 -19.55
C GLU A 675 26.04 -14.56 -20.53
N THR A 676 25.96 -15.52 -21.43
CA THR A 676 24.84 -15.65 -22.38
C THR A 676 23.55 -16.04 -21.65
N PRO A 677 22.38 -15.58 -22.15
CA PRO A 677 21.09 -15.92 -21.53
C PRO A 677 20.85 -17.42 -21.36
N GLU A 678 20.31 -17.82 -20.24
CA GLU A 678 19.97 -19.21 -19.89
C GLU A 678 18.47 -19.43 -19.73
N VAL A 679 17.71 -18.36 -19.54
CA VAL A 679 16.25 -18.39 -19.32
C VAL A 679 15.61 -17.33 -20.21
N ILE A 680 14.49 -17.65 -20.83
CA ILE A 680 13.63 -16.69 -21.54
C ILE A 680 12.24 -16.76 -20.91
N VAL A 681 11.69 -15.59 -20.62
CA VAL A 681 10.35 -15.38 -20.10
C VAL A 681 9.54 -14.70 -21.18
N ALA A 682 8.38 -15.26 -21.51
CA ALA A 682 7.49 -14.69 -22.50
C ALA A 682 6.03 -14.77 -22.00
N ALA A 683 5.30 -13.69 -22.17
CA ALA A 683 3.93 -13.55 -21.71
C ALA A 683 3.09 -12.79 -22.74
N THR A 684 1.85 -13.23 -22.92
CA THR A 684 0.88 -12.52 -23.77
C THR A 684 0.36 -11.26 -23.06
N ARG A 685 0.03 -10.25 -23.83
CA ARG A 685 -0.77 -9.12 -23.41
C ARG A 685 -1.88 -8.84 -24.43
N HIS A 686 -2.94 -8.19 -23.97
CA HIS A 686 -4.12 -7.87 -24.79
C HIS A 686 -4.69 -9.12 -25.49
N SER A 687 -4.93 -10.16 -24.70
CA SER A 687 -5.34 -11.49 -25.18
C SER A 687 -6.72 -11.50 -25.85
N LEU A 688 -7.61 -10.54 -25.54
CA LEU A 688 -8.92 -10.43 -26.18
C LEU A 688 -8.77 -10.15 -27.69
N GLY A 689 -7.94 -9.19 -28.07
CA GLY A 689 -7.66 -8.94 -29.48
C GLY A 689 -6.92 -10.07 -30.19
N LEU A 690 -6.07 -10.85 -29.45
CA LEU A 690 -5.45 -12.07 -30.00
C LEU A 690 -6.46 -13.17 -30.28
N ALA A 691 -7.55 -13.26 -29.53
CA ALA A 691 -8.62 -14.24 -29.81
C ALA A 691 -9.29 -13.98 -31.16
N GLU A 692 -9.36 -12.73 -31.60
CA GLU A 692 -9.93 -12.34 -32.88
C GLU A 692 -8.94 -12.52 -34.05
N THR A 693 -7.69 -12.12 -33.88
CA THR A 693 -6.70 -12.05 -34.98
C THR A 693 -5.74 -13.23 -35.04
N GLY A 694 -5.56 -13.96 -33.93
CA GLY A 694 -4.47 -14.90 -33.77
C GLY A 694 -3.10 -14.21 -33.76
N TRP A 695 -2.03 -14.99 -33.75
CA TRP A 695 -0.63 -14.50 -33.78
C TRP A 695 -0.13 -14.20 -35.21
N THR A 696 -0.90 -14.51 -36.23
CA THR A 696 -0.56 -14.31 -37.65
C THR A 696 0.85 -14.82 -37.99
N ASP A 697 1.74 -14.00 -38.52
CA ASP A 697 3.12 -14.33 -38.85
C ASP A 697 4.13 -14.01 -37.73
N THR A 698 3.63 -13.58 -36.56
CA THR A 698 4.47 -13.04 -35.49
C THR A 698 5.40 -14.09 -34.89
N THR A 699 6.66 -13.71 -34.74
CA THR A 699 7.76 -14.57 -34.28
C THR A 699 8.60 -13.87 -33.24
N LEU A 700 9.29 -14.68 -32.42
CA LEU A 700 10.35 -14.23 -31.50
C LEU A 700 11.67 -14.85 -31.92
N GLU A 701 12.71 -14.02 -32.12
CA GLU A 701 14.06 -14.49 -32.35
C GLU A 701 14.68 -14.93 -31.01
N LEU A 702 14.98 -16.21 -30.89
CA LEU A 702 15.61 -16.76 -29.69
C LEU A 702 17.13 -16.70 -29.81
N PRO A 703 17.87 -16.38 -28.73
CA PRO A 703 19.31 -16.53 -28.69
C PRO A 703 19.76 -17.93 -29.12
N GLN A 704 20.94 -18.04 -29.72
CA GLN A 704 21.46 -19.30 -30.26
C GLN A 704 21.42 -20.42 -29.21
N GLY A 705 20.85 -21.57 -29.56
CA GLY A 705 20.73 -22.76 -28.71
C GLY A 705 19.38 -23.46 -28.87
N ASN A 706 19.24 -24.58 -28.15
CA ASN A 706 18.00 -25.31 -27.99
C ASN A 706 17.30 -24.83 -26.73
N TRP A 707 16.05 -24.43 -26.85
CA TRP A 707 15.26 -23.91 -25.75
C TRP A 707 14.09 -24.84 -25.44
N THR A 708 13.95 -25.28 -24.20
CA THR A 708 12.84 -26.11 -23.75
C THR A 708 11.94 -25.31 -22.84
N ASP A 709 10.66 -25.27 -23.17
CA ASP A 709 9.67 -24.65 -22.29
C ASP A 709 9.41 -25.54 -21.08
N ARG A 710 9.75 -25.07 -19.91
CA ARG A 710 9.60 -25.79 -18.62
C ARG A 710 8.14 -26.04 -18.27
N LEU A 711 7.21 -25.26 -18.80
CA LEU A 711 5.79 -25.36 -18.49
C LEU A 711 5.09 -26.43 -19.35
N THR A 712 5.54 -26.64 -20.58
CA THR A 712 4.88 -27.51 -21.56
C THR A 712 5.75 -28.66 -22.08
N GLY A 713 7.06 -28.58 -21.89
CA GLY A 713 8.03 -29.56 -22.44
C GLY A 713 8.35 -29.36 -23.92
N HIS A 714 7.77 -28.40 -24.61
CA HIS A 714 8.05 -28.13 -26.03
C HIS A 714 9.45 -27.54 -26.24
N THR A 715 10.06 -27.81 -27.38
CA THR A 715 11.39 -27.32 -27.73
C THR A 715 11.34 -26.34 -28.89
N PHE A 716 12.20 -25.31 -28.87
CA PHE A 716 12.27 -24.24 -29.86
C PHE A 716 13.71 -23.91 -30.19
N GLN A 717 13.95 -23.39 -31.41
CA GLN A 717 15.27 -22.94 -31.88
C GLN A 717 15.09 -21.75 -32.84
N GLY A 718 16.06 -20.84 -32.87
CA GLY A 718 16.09 -19.72 -33.80
C GLY A 718 14.82 -18.89 -33.73
N ARG A 719 14.10 -18.78 -34.81
CA ARG A 719 12.86 -18.00 -34.91
C ARG A 719 11.64 -18.81 -34.49
N ALA A 720 11.14 -18.60 -33.28
CA ALA A 720 9.96 -19.26 -32.73
C ALA A 720 8.66 -18.55 -33.16
N ARG A 721 7.72 -19.27 -33.76
CA ARG A 721 6.36 -18.74 -34.04
C ARG A 721 5.58 -18.65 -32.71
N LEU A 722 4.99 -17.49 -32.43
CA LEU A 722 4.28 -17.25 -31.17
C LEU A 722 3.02 -18.09 -31.04
N GLU A 723 2.33 -18.38 -32.15
CA GLU A 723 1.22 -19.35 -32.20
C GLU A 723 1.58 -20.73 -31.61
N LYS A 724 2.81 -21.21 -31.88
CA LYS A 724 3.30 -22.48 -31.34
C LYS A 724 3.77 -22.35 -29.89
N LEU A 725 4.40 -21.22 -29.57
CA LEU A 725 4.91 -20.95 -28.22
C LEU A 725 3.78 -20.90 -27.20
N PHE A 726 2.66 -20.26 -27.56
CA PHE A 726 1.50 -20.07 -26.69
C PHE A 726 0.32 -21.04 -26.96
N ALA A 727 0.59 -22.15 -27.61
CA ALA A 727 -0.47 -23.11 -27.97
C ALA A 727 -1.17 -23.77 -26.77
N ARG A 728 -0.55 -23.80 -25.58
CA ARG A 728 -1.07 -24.45 -24.37
C ARG A 728 -1.36 -23.49 -23.23
N LEU A 729 -0.50 -22.51 -23.02
CA LEU A 729 -0.60 -21.49 -21.97
C LEU A 729 -0.30 -20.13 -22.57
N PRO A 730 -0.85 -19.03 -22.00
CA PRO A 730 -0.57 -17.67 -22.46
C PRO A 730 0.83 -17.16 -22.05
N VAL A 731 1.63 -18.03 -21.46
CA VAL A 731 2.98 -17.75 -20.96
C VAL A 731 3.92 -18.89 -21.30
N ALA A 732 5.22 -18.60 -21.40
CA ALA A 732 6.26 -19.59 -21.65
C ALA A 732 7.52 -19.28 -20.82
N LEU A 733 8.15 -20.31 -20.29
CA LEU A 733 9.37 -20.26 -19.49
C LEU A 733 10.43 -21.18 -20.12
N LEU A 734 11.21 -20.60 -21.05
CA LEU A 734 12.19 -21.36 -21.81
C LEU A 734 13.52 -21.43 -21.07
N VAL A 735 14.14 -22.59 -21.08
CA VAL A 735 15.47 -22.84 -20.52
C VAL A 735 16.33 -23.60 -21.55
N ARG A 736 17.64 -23.38 -21.47
CA ARG A 736 18.63 -24.12 -22.27
C ARG A 736 19.64 -24.86 -21.41
#